data_600c4ec3b3da9209cfdb9a85270f190c
#
_entry.id   600c4ec3b3da9209cfdb9a85270f190c
#
_cell.length_a   1.000
_cell.length_b   1.000
_cell.length_c   1.000
_cell.angle_alpha   90.00
_cell.angle_beta   90.00
_cell.angle_gamma   90.00
#
_symmetry.space_group_name_H-M   'P 1'
#
loop_
_entity.id
_entity.type
_entity.pdbx_description
1 polymer ?
#
loop_
_entity_poly.entity_id
_entity_poly.type
_entity_poly.pdbx_seq_one_letter_code
_entity_poly.pdbx_strand_id
1 'polypeptide(L)'
;MLRLVARHPATTAFVAVYLAAGIASSALWRPLRDQPWYEWVAYGIPAFEAGRWWTPVTGSLFSEVPWHYALVGLLAVAAMGWLEHRRGWRLAIVGFWIGQLVGVIATAALIDMLRLTGWGWAVELGKALDVGPSCGLLVVAALGIATMRAPWRFRGRLVMGGILLVLLLLEGTLADVEHAVSAGLVLLLGFGRAQRATVHEWRVVGFGAIAAIGAMQLIAAAVPTSGPLGPTVPGDAAWWDIAIDVGLIAIISWSLYRGRRWAWIVAVALASFNVLQAVYALTLLDGDLSGLDGAGIAAAASVLWLVTLVLLIAGRHAFAVPIRRRGRFPSVDAGEARERLLAVLRRHGGGTLSWMATWPRMRVRFGPGDAWALPVRRVGGVAIVLGDPIGPRERWPEAIADFRAAAERDGVVACLFSSSRATAAAALEEDPAWRSVSVGEDTVVDLPGLEFSGKPWQPVRGAANRAEREGVSFRLTTLAEEPWGVVAQVRAISESWVGDKSLPEMGFTLGTVDEALDPAVRVALATDADGSVHGVLSWLPVHGPGGDGELIEGWVLDIMRRRDGAFGPVMEFLIGQSLLAFRDEGAAFASLSGAPLTRSEDEAEEDGAVGAILTTVGSLLEPAYGFRSLHRFKEKFQPRHESMRLLYRDEAALPGIAGAIVRAYLPDASAGALMRAGLSLGRRG
;
A
#
# COMPACT_ATOMS: atom_id res chain seq x y z
N MET A 1 1.58 10.42 -29.77
CA MET A 1 3.02 10.73 -29.81
C MET A 1 3.28 12.23 -29.85
N LEU A 2 2.76 13.05 -30.79
CA LEU A 2 2.96 14.50 -30.85
C LEU A 2 2.57 15.27 -29.59
N ARG A 3 1.50 14.87 -28.88
CA ARG A 3 1.10 15.49 -27.60
C ARG A 3 2.06 15.21 -26.42
N LEU A 4 2.76 14.07 -26.44
CA LEU A 4 3.78 13.72 -25.42
C LEU A 4 5.06 14.54 -25.66
N VAL A 5 5.50 14.68 -26.92
CA VAL A 5 6.64 15.50 -27.33
C VAL A 5 6.44 16.97 -26.93
N ALA A 6 5.24 17.52 -27.18
CA ALA A 6 4.90 18.90 -26.79
C ALA A 6 4.82 19.13 -25.28
N ARG A 7 4.57 18.10 -24.49
CA ARG A 7 4.51 18.18 -23.02
C ARG A 7 5.89 18.07 -22.33
N HIS A 8 6.88 17.48 -23.00
CA HIS A 8 8.21 17.22 -22.46
C HIS A 8 9.31 17.66 -23.44
N PRO A 9 9.41 18.97 -23.78
CA PRO A 9 10.33 19.46 -24.79
C PRO A 9 11.80 19.24 -24.41
N ALA A 10 12.21 19.43 -23.16
CA ALA A 10 13.59 19.24 -22.73
C ALA A 10 14.03 17.77 -22.82
N THR A 11 13.21 16.86 -22.31
CA THR A 11 13.46 15.41 -22.36
C THR A 11 13.54 14.93 -23.81
N THR A 12 12.62 15.39 -24.67
CA THR A 12 12.58 14.99 -26.08
C THR A 12 13.81 15.52 -26.84
N ALA A 13 14.18 16.80 -26.61
CA ALA A 13 15.35 17.39 -27.21
C ALA A 13 16.64 16.67 -26.77
N PHE A 14 16.78 16.40 -25.48
CA PHE A 14 17.93 15.68 -24.94
C PHE A 14 18.06 14.29 -25.60
N VAL A 15 17.01 13.48 -25.59
CA VAL A 15 17.04 12.12 -26.17
C VAL A 15 17.32 12.17 -27.68
N ALA A 16 16.73 13.12 -28.39
CA ALA A 16 16.98 13.29 -29.83
C ALA A 16 18.44 13.64 -30.14
N VAL A 17 19.02 14.62 -29.41
CA VAL A 17 20.43 15.04 -29.59
C VAL A 17 21.38 13.90 -29.21
N TYR A 18 21.12 13.21 -28.10
CA TYR A 18 21.91 12.10 -27.62
C TYR A 18 21.94 10.93 -28.61
N LEU A 19 20.77 10.52 -29.14
CA LEU A 19 20.70 9.48 -30.17
C LEU A 19 21.33 9.93 -31.49
N ALA A 20 21.11 11.18 -31.90
CA ALA A 20 21.72 11.72 -33.11
C ALA A 20 23.26 11.75 -33.02
N ALA A 21 23.82 12.12 -31.87
CA ALA A 21 25.26 12.06 -31.60
C ALA A 21 25.78 10.61 -31.70
N GLY A 22 25.08 9.65 -31.10
CA GLY A 22 25.42 8.24 -31.16
C GLY A 22 25.37 7.65 -32.58
N ILE A 23 24.38 8.10 -33.38
CA ILE A 23 24.31 7.69 -34.83
C ILE A 23 25.45 8.30 -35.63
N ALA A 24 25.65 9.60 -35.51
CA ALA A 24 26.67 10.32 -36.28
C ALA A 24 28.08 9.84 -35.99
N SER A 25 28.34 9.43 -34.75
CA SER A 25 29.65 8.91 -34.29
C SER A 25 29.81 7.40 -34.45
N SER A 26 28.78 6.69 -34.88
CA SER A 26 28.72 5.21 -34.89
C SER A 26 28.84 4.56 -33.50
N ALA A 27 28.73 5.31 -32.41
CA ALA A 27 28.86 4.83 -31.05
C ALA A 27 27.64 3.98 -30.61
N LEU A 28 26.54 4.01 -31.34
CA LEU A 28 25.40 3.07 -31.19
C LEU A 28 25.72 1.63 -31.61
N TRP A 29 26.77 1.41 -32.38
CA TRP A 29 27.14 0.09 -32.94
C TRP A 29 28.52 -0.37 -32.52
N ARG A 30 29.41 0.57 -32.11
CA ARG A 30 30.80 0.28 -31.73
C ARG A 30 31.12 0.98 -30.40
N PRO A 31 31.94 0.37 -29.54
CA PRO A 31 32.41 1.04 -28.34
C PRO A 31 33.10 2.36 -28.69
N LEU A 32 32.81 3.39 -27.91
CA LEU A 32 33.36 4.72 -28.12
C LEU A 32 34.89 4.76 -27.94
N ARG A 33 35.41 3.92 -27.02
CA ARG A 33 36.86 3.80 -26.76
C ARG A 33 37.65 3.37 -27.99
N ASP A 34 37.04 2.68 -28.96
CA ASP A 34 37.69 2.25 -30.21
C ASP A 34 37.79 3.37 -31.25
N GLN A 35 37.23 4.54 -30.95
CA GLN A 35 37.27 5.68 -31.87
C GLN A 35 38.54 6.51 -31.65
N PRO A 36 39.23 6.93 -32.72
CA PRO A 36 40.52 7.66 -32.63
C PRO A 36 40.38 9.06 -32.00
N TRP A 37 39.17 9.55 -31.87
CA TRP A 37 38.87 10.83 -31.27
C TRP A 37 38.30 10.74 -29.84
N TYR A 38 38.24 9.51 -29.23
CA TYR A 38 37.71 9.27 -27.87
C TYR A 38 38.28 10.27 -26.85
N GLU A 39 39.60 10.47 -26.79
CA GLU A 39 40.24 11.37 -25.85
C GLU A 39 39.83 12.83 -25.99
N TRP A 40 39.29 13.24 -27.15
CA TRP A 40 38.86 14.62 -27.38
C TRP A 40 37.48 14.91 -26.77
N VAL A 41 36.72 13.91 -26.43
CA VAL A 41 35.39 14.04 -25.86
C VAL A 41 35.29 13.47 -24.43
N ALA A 42 36.14 12.53 -24.07
CA ALA A 42 36.15 11.90 -22.74
C ALA A 42 36.77 12.83 -21.71
N TYR A 43 36.13 12.92 -20.56
CA TYR A 43 36.54 13.77 -19.44
C TYR A 43 37.28 12.97 -18.37
N GLY A 44 38.02 13.65 -17.53
CA GLY A 44 38.83 13.11 -16.46
C GLY A 44 40.07 13.98 -16.24
N ILE A 45 40.88 13.66 -15.23
CA ILE A 45 42.09 14.41 -14.90
C ILE A 45 43.04 14.53 -16.12
N PRO A 46 43.31 13.45 -16.91
CA PRO A 46 44.20 13.54 -18.07
C PRO A 46 43.68 14.52 -19.14
N ALA A 47 42.36 14.62 -19.31
CA ALA A 47 41.80 15.58 -20.27
C ALA A 47 41.99 17.03 -19.79
N PHE A 48 41.82 17.28 -18.50
CA PHE A 48 42.00 18.64 -17.91
C PHE A 48 43.48 19.07 -17.89
N GLU A 49 44.39 18.16 -17.59
CA GLU A 49 45.84 18.39 -17.67
C GLU A 49 46.28 18.71 -19.11
N ALA A 50 45.60 18.11 -20.11
CA ALA A 50 45.81 18.43 -21.53
C ALA A 50 45.07 19.70 -22.01
N GLY A 51 44.43 20.45 -21.12
CA GLY A 51 43.71 21.69 -21.42
C GLY A 51 42.33 21.49 -22.06
N ARG A 52 41.79 20.28 -22.10
CA ARG A 52 40.50 19.94 -22.76
C ARG A 52 39.31 20.17 -21.84
N TRP A 53 39.08 21.37 -21.38
CA TRP A 53 38.04 21.76 -20.41
C TRP A 53 36.60 21.67 -20.94
N TRP A 54 36.40 21.45 -22.25
CA TRP A 54 35.10 21.28 -22.89
C TRP A 54 34.53 19.85 -22.73
N THR A 55 35.38 18.92 -22.35
CA THR A 55 35.03 17.48 -22.33
C THR A 55 33.87 17.10 -21.41
N PRO A 56 33.58 17.74 -20.28
CA PRO A 56 32.36 17.46 -19.51
C PRO A 56 31.07 17.72 -20.28
N VAL A 57 31.10 18.67 -21.23
CA VAL A 57 29.96 18.98 -22.09
C VAL A 57 29.90 18.01 -23.28
N THR A 58 31.01 17.85 -23.98
CA THR A 58 31.01 16.94 -25.17
C THR A 58 30.84 15.47 -24.79
N GLY A 59 31.49 15.02 -23.73
CA GLY A 59 31.37 13.64 -23.24
C GLY A 59 29.95 13.26 -22.81
N SER A 60 29.18 14.25 -22.33
CA SER A 60 27.76 14.00 -21.93
C SER A 60 26.83 13.64 -23.10
N LEU A 61 27.28 13.80 -24.34
CA LEU A 61 26.51 13.45 -25.53
C LEU A 61 26.73 12.00 -25.99
N PHE A 62 27.62 11.26 -25.34
CA PHE A 62 27.99 9.92 -25.72
C PHE A 62 27.84 8.90 -24.59
N SER A 63 27.85 7.63 -24.93
CA SER A 63 28.04 6.52 -23.99
C SER A 63 29.19 5.65 -24.44
N GLU A 64 29.85 5.03 -23.47
CA GLU A 64 31.04 4.22 -23.70
C GLU A 64 30.76 3.00 -24.56
N VAL A 65 29.64 2.30 -24.30
CA VAL A 65 29.21 1.08 -24.99
C VAL A 65 27.81 1.21 -25.58
N PRO A 66 27.50 0.49 -26.68
CA PRO A 66 26.23 0.64 -27.41
C PRO A 66 24.97 0.45 -26.57
N TRP A 67 24.94 -0.55 -25.70
CA TRP A 67 23.75 -0.84 -24.91
C TRP A 67 23.43 0.24 -23.83
N HIS A 68 24.43 1.03 -23.42
CA HIS A 68 24.22 2.15 -22.51
C HIS A 68 23.30 3.21 -23.11
N TYR A 69 23.25 3.37 -24.46
CA TYR A 69 22.32 4.31 -25.08
C TYR A 69 20.87 4.02 -24.77
N ALA A 70 20.48 2.73 -24.71
CA ALA A 70 19.13 2.34 -24.34
C ALA A 70 18.85 2.62 -22.85
N LEU A 71 19.80 2.27 -21.97
CA LEU A 71 19.67 2.48 -20.53
C LEU A 71 19.59 3.97 -20.17
N VAL A 72 20.52 4.77 -20.72
CA VAL A 72 20.57 6.23 -20.50
C VAL A 72 19.32 6.91 -21.09
N GLY A 73 18.89 6.49 -22.28
CA GLY A 73 17.65 6.98 -22.89
C GLY A 73 16.43 6.71 -22.02
N LEU A 74 16.31 5.50 -21.45
CA LEU A 74 15.25 5.14 -20.51
C LEU A 74 15.33 5.97 -19.23
N LEU A 75 16.54 6.15 -18.68
CA LEU A 75 16.77 6.97 -17.49
C LEU A 75 16.41 8.43 -17.75
N ALA A 76 16.76 8.98 -18.93
CA ALA A 76 16.40 10.34 -19.30
C ALA A 76 14.87 10.51 -19.38
N VAL A 77 14.16 9.58 -20.03
CA VAL A 77 12.70 9.62 -20.11
C VAL A 77 12.06 9.52 -18.71
N ALA A 78 12.56 8.62 -17.87
CA ALA A 78 12.01 8.41 -16.53
C ALA A 78 12.34 9.59 -15.59
N ALA A 79 13.61 9.99 -15.46
CA ALA A 79 14.03 10.99 -14.48
C ALA A 79 13.76 12.42 -14.97
N MET A 80 14.21 12.73 -16.18
CA MET A 80 14.07 14.08 -16.72
C MET A 80 12.62 14.37 -17.10
N GLY A 81 11.90 13.41 -17.72
CA GLY A 81 10.48 13.52 -18.02
C GLY A 81 9.63 13.69 -16.76
N TRP A 82 9.94 12.97 -15.69
CA TRP A 82 9.26 13.14 -14.41
C TRP A 82 9.47 14.53 -13.80
N LEU A 83 10.71 15.01 -13.73
CA LEU A 83 11.01 16.32 -13.18
C LEU A 83 10.41 17.44 -14.02
N GLU A 84 10.51 17.33 -15.36
CA GLU A 84 9.92 18.26 -16.31
C GLU A 84 8.39 18.35 -16.16
N HIS A 85 7.72 17.21 -16.03
CA HIS A 85 6.27 17.15 -15.77
C HIS A 85 5.87 17.86 -14.47
N ARG A 86 6.68 17.73 -13.41
CA ARG A 86 6.37 18.25 -12.07
C ARG A 86 6.79 19.69 -11.85
N ARG A 87 7.88 20.13 -12.44
CA ARG A 87 8.55 21.42 -12.14
C ARG A 87 8.93 22.23 -13.37
N GLY A 88 8.66 21.69 -14.55
CA GLY A 88 8.92 22.35 -15.82
C GLY A 88 10.34 22.11 -16.37
N TRP A 89 10.47 22.38 -17.66
CA TRP A 89 11.67 22.08 -18.46
C TRP A 89 12.94 22.84 -18.00
N ARG A 90 12.78 24.06 -17.46
CA ARG A 90 13.91 24.88 -17.01
C ARG A 90 14.69 24.21 -15.89
N LEU A 91 13.99 23.70 -14.87
CA LEU A 91 14.65 23.01 -13.75
C LEU A 91 15.30 21.70 -14.20
N ALA A 92 14.69 20.99 -15.14
CA ALA A 92 15.25 19.75 -15.68
C ALA A 92 16.58 20.01 -16.42
N ILE A 93 16.64 21.04 -17.28
CA ILE A 93 17.87 21.40 -18.02
C ILE A 93 18.92 21.95 -17.07
N VAL A 94 18.58 22.91 -16.22
CA VAL A 94 19.54 23.53 -15.29
C VAL A 94 20.09 22.51 -14.31
N GLY A 95 19.20 21.65 -13.75
CA GLY A 95 19.60 20.56 -12.86
C GLY A 95 20.53 19.55 -13.53
N PHE A 96 20.25 19.21 -14.79
CA PHE A 96 21.10 18.33 -15.59
C PHE A 96 22.53 18.94 -15.75
N TRP A 97 22.64 20.16 -16.27
CA TRP A 97 23.94 20.76 -16.54
C TRP A 97 24.76 21.07 -15.27
N ILE A 98 24.11 21.56 -14.22
CA ILE A 98 24.79 21.77 -12.94
C ILE A 98 25.28 20.42 -12.40
N GLY A 99 24.42 19.37 -12.43
CA GLY A 99 24.76 18.03 -11.96
C GLY A 99 25.93 17.43 -12.74
N GLN A 100 25.93 17.57 -14.07
CA GLN A 100 26.98 17.06 -14.94
C GLN A 100 28.31 17.79 -14.67
N LEU A 101 28.32 19.12 -14.70
CA LEU A 101 29.56 19.90 -14.51
C LEU A 101 30.12 19.75 -13.09
N VAL A 102 29.27 19.88 -12.07
CA VAL A 102 29.69 19.71 -10.67
C VAL A 102 30.17 18.30 -10.40
N GLY A 103 29.45 17.28 -10.89
CA GLY A 103 29.82 15.88 -10.74
C GLY A 103 31.23 15.60 -11.28
N VAL A 104 31.47 15.96 -12.54
CA VAL A 104 32.75 15.70 -13.20
C VAL A 104 33.90 16.54 -12.58
N ILE A 105 33.71 17.87 -12.42
CA ILE A 105 34.78 18.73 -11.95
C ILE A 105 35.11 18.49 -10.48
N ALA A 106 34.10 18.34 -9.62
CA ALA A 106 34.35 18.10 -8.19
C ALA A 106 34.98 16.72 -7.95
N THR A 107 34.58 15.70 -8.74
CA THR A 107 35.21 14.37 -8.67
C THR A 107 36.68 14.44 -9.13
N ALA A 108 36.96 15.10 -10.24
CA ALA A 108 38.35 15.27 -10.69
C ALA A 108 39.21 15.94 -9.62
N ALA A 109 38.71 17.02 -9.00
CA ALA A 109 39.40 17.70 -7.89
C ALA A 109 39.58 16.80 -6.66
N LEU A 110 38.55 15.99 -6.31
CA LEU A 110 38.62 15.03 -5.21
C LEU A 110 39.65 13.92 -5.46
N ILE A 111 39.63 13.31 -6.63
CA ILE A 111 40.61 12.27 -7.00
C ILE A 111 42.01 12.85 -7.11
N ASP A 112 42.15 14.05 -7.64
CA ASP A 112 43.46 14.76 -7.68
C ASP A 112 44.05 14.96 -6.28
N MET A 113 43.22 15.32 -5.31
CA MET A 113 43.61 15.45 -3.92
C MET A 113 43.94 14.07 -3.29
N LEU A 114 43.14 13.03 -3.56
CA LEU A 114 43.34 11.70 -3.00
C LEU A 114 44.57 10.98 -3.56
N ARG A 115 44.93 11.18 -4.84
CA ARG A 115 46.13 10.60 -5.44
C ARG A 115 47.41 11.10 -4.77
N LEU A 116 47.41 12.32 -4.18
CA LEU A 116 48.55 12.85 -3.44
C LEU A 116 48.83 12.06 -2.15
N THR A 117 47.86 11.33 -1.62
CA THR A 117 48.09 10.49 -0.44
C THR A 117 48.81 9.17 -0.76
N GLY A 118 49.02 8.85 -2.03
CA GLY A 118 49.60 7.57 -2.46
C GLY A 118 48.63 6.41 -2.49
N TRP A 119 47.32 6.64 -2.26
CA TRP A 119 46.29 5.59 -2.30
C TRP A 119 46.18 5.02 -3.73
N GLY A 120 46.58 3.76 -3.91
CA GLY A 120 46.72 3.10 -5.20
C GLY A 120 45.48 3.18 -6.09
N TRP A 121 44.29 2.98 -5.49
CA TRP A 121 43.02 3.12 -6.19
C TRP A 121 42.82 4.55 -6.77
N ALA A 122 43.09 5.59 -5.98
CA ALA A 122 42.95 6.96 -6.42
C ALA A 122 43.99 7.34 -7.49
N VAL A 123 45.21 6.76 -7.42
CA VAL A 123 46.23 6.92 -8.43
C VAL A 123 45.80 6.33 -9.78
N GLU A 124 45.21 5.12 -9.77
CA GLU A 124 44.71 4.48 -10.98
C GLU A 124 43.48 5.24 -11.55
N LEU A 125 42.55 5.66 -10.67
CA LEU A 125 41.39 6.47 -11.08
C LEU A 125 41.80 7.80 -11.70
N GLY A 126 42.92 8.39 -11.21
CA GLY A 126 43.50 9.63 -11.76
C GLY A 126 43.95 9.49 -13.21
N LYS A 127 44.13 8.27 -13.73
CA LYS A 127 44.48 7.98 -15.13
C LYS A 127 43.25 7.70 -16.00
N ALA A 128 42.10 7.49 -15.39
CA ALA A 128 40.89 7.10 -16.09
C ALA A 128 40.24 8.26 -16.82
N LEU A 129 39.56 7.92 -17.92
CA LEU A 129 38.68 8.80 -18.67
C LEU A 129 37.28 8.19 -18.68
N ASP A 130 36.25 9.04 -18.63
CA ASP A 130 34.86 8.64 -18.68
C ASP A 130 34.05 9.46 -19.69
N VAL A 131 32.88 8.95 -20.08
CA VAL A 131 31.90 9.61 -20.95
C VAL A 131 30.50 9.24 -20.52
N GLY A 132 29.61 10.19 -20.50
CA GLY A 132 28.19 9.92 -20.23
C GLY A 132 27.45 11.11 -19.62
N PRO A 133 26.14 11.18 -19.82
CA PRO A 133 25.27 12.17 -19.18
C PRO A 133 24.76 11.73 -17.79
N SER A 134 25.27 10.64 -17.24
CA SER A 134 24.71 9.95 -16.08
C SER A 134 24.73 10.83 -14.82
N CYS A 135 25.78 11.63 -14.59
CA CYS A 135 25.85 12.57 -13.47
C CYS A 135 24.69 13.56 -13.45
N GLY A 136 24.45 14.20 -14.60
CA GLY A 136 23.33 15.11 -14.78
C GLY A 136 21.98 14.45 -14.61
N LEU A 137 21.80 13.26 -15.19
CA LEU A 137 20.54 12.51 -15.09
C LEU A 137 20.27 12.03 -13.67
N LEU A 138 21.26 11.59 -12.91
CA LEU A 138 21.10 11.19 -11.52
C LEU A 138 20.78 12.37 -10.60
N VAL A 139 21.37 13.55 -10.85
CA VAL A 139 20.96 14.78 -10.14
C VAL A 139 19.50 15.14 -10.44
N VAL A 140 19.08 15.05 -11.72
CA VAL A 140 17.68 15.26 -12.11
C VAL A 140 16.76 14.23 -11.44
N ALA A 141 17.18 12.97 -11.34
CA ALA A 141 16.46 11.94 -10.61
C ALA A 141 16.35 12.26 -9.11
N ALA A 142 17.44 12.70 -8.46
CA ALA A 142 17.44 13.11 -7.05
C ALA A 142 16.53 14.31 -6.80
N LEU A 143 16.53 15.31 -7.69
CA LEU A 143 15.60 16.44 -7.67
C LEU A 143 14.16 15.98 -7.89
N GLY A 144 13.93 15.03 -8.80
CA GLY A 144 12.63 14.38 -9.03
C GLY A 144 12.11 13.70 -7.78
N ILE A 145 12.95 12.91 -7.10
CA ILE A 145 12.64 12.26 -5.82
C ILE A 145 12.27 13.31 -4.75
N ALA A 146 12.96 14.46 -4.72
CA ALA A 146 12.63 15.54 -3.79
C ALA A 146 11.23 16.13 -4.00
N THR A 147 10.63 15.99 -5.20
CA THR A 147 9.25 16.42 -5.51
C THR A 147 8.19 15.40 -5.11
N MET A 148 8.58 14.17 -4.77
CA MET A 148 7.65 13.12 -4.38
C MET A 148 6.98 13.44 -3.03
N ARG A 149 5.77 12.93 -2.85
CA ARG A 149 5.09 12.98 -1.55
C ARG A 149 5.72 11.97 -0.58
N ALA A 150 5.62 12.24 0.73
CA ALA A 150 5.91 11.22 1.73
C ALA A 150 4.89 10.05 1.57
N PRO A 151 5.32 8.77 1.75
CA PRO A 151 6.66 8.30 2.13
C PRO A 151 7.63 8.07 0.95
N TRP A 152 7.18 8.20 -0.31
CA TRP A 152 7.96 7.87 -1.51
C TRP A 152 9.24 8.69 -1.66
N ARG A 153 9.21 9.95 -1.24
CA ARG A 153 10.41 10.81 -1.21
C ARG A 153 11.52 10.22 -0.32
N PHE A 154 11.17 9.73 0.85
CA PHE A 154 12.12 9.11 1.77
C PHE A 154 12.66 7.79 1.20
N ARG A 155 11.79 6.94 0.69
CA ARG A 155 12.16 5.65 0.08
C ARG A 155 13.04 5.83 -1.15
N GLY A 156 12.69 6.76 -2.03
CA GLY A 156 13.50 7.09 -3.21
C GLY A 156 14.92 7.51 -2.84
N ARG A 157 15.07 8.35 -1.80
CA ARG A 157 16.38 8.76 -1.27
C ARG A 157 17.15 7.57 -0.70
N LEU A 158 16.50 6.71 0.07
CA LEU A 158 17.13 5.53 0.66
C LEU A 158 17.61 4.56 -0.41
N VAL A 159 16.78 4.26 -1.40
CA VAL A 159 17.13 3.36 -2.51
C VAL A 159 18.25 3.94 -3.33
N MET A 160 18.15 5.21 -3.75
CA MET A 160 19.17 5.87 -4.56
C MET A 160 20.51 5.97 -3.79
N GLY A 161 20.46 6.40 -2.52
CA GLY A 161 21.67 6.48 -1.68
C GLY A 161 22.29 5.11 -1.43
N GLY A 162 21.47 4.08 -1.21
CA GLY A 162 21.93 2.70 -1.07
C GLY A 162 22.62 2.16 -2.33
N ILE A 163 22.03 2.39 -3.51
CA ILE A 163 22.63 1.99 -4.80
C ILE A 163 23.97 2.71 -5.00
N LEU A 164 24.02 4.04 -4.83
CA LEU A 164 25.25 4.82 -4.99
C LEU A 164 26.35 4.33 -4.03
N LEU A 165 26.00 4.03 -2.77
CA LEU A 165 26.96 3.54 -1.79
C LEU A 165 27.48 2.14 -2.14
N VAL A 166 26.59 1.22 -2.54
CA VAL A 166 26.97 -0.15 -2.91
C VAL A 166 27.88 -0.16 -4.13
N LEU A 167 27.54 0.56 -5.19
CA LEU A 167 28.36 0.65 -6.41
C LEU A 167 29.72 1.29 -6.12
N LEU A 168 29.75 2.39 -5.36
CA LEU A 168 30.99 3.03 -4.96
C LEU A 168 31.92 2.08 -4.18
N LEU A 169 31.37 1.25 -3.29
CA LEU A 169 32.18 0.33 -2.49
C LEU A 169 32.64 -0.90 -3.26
N LEU A 170 31.85 -1.38 -4.23
CA LEU A 170 32.16 -2.59 -5.00
C LEU A 170 33.01 -2.30 -6.24
N GLU A 171 32.57 -1.40 -7.07
CA GLU A 171 33.23 -1.07 -8.35
C GLU A 171 34.16 0.11 -8.19
N GLY A 172 33.68 1.20 -7.57
CA GLY A 172 34.46 2.40 -7.31
C GLY A 172 35.12 2.96 -8.55
N THR A 173 34.46 2.87 -9.69
CA THR A 173 34.91 3.45 -10.95
C THR A 173 34.86 4.98 -10.91
N LEU A 174 35.46 5.66 -11.90
CA LEU A 174 35.37 7.11 -12.00
C LEU A 174 33.89 7.57 -12.04
N ALA A 175 33.06 6.87 -12.82
CA ALA A 175 31.63 7.13 -12.89
C ALA A 175 30.92 6.99 -11.52
N ASP A 176 31.25 5.96 -10.71
CA ASP A 176 30.62 5.76 -9.40
C ASP A 176 30.96 6.87 -8.42
N VAL A 177 32.20 7.38 -8.44
CA VAL A 177 32.58 8.54 -7.64
C VAL A 177 31.85 9.79 -8.09
N GLU A 178 31.76 10.02 -9.41
CA GLU A 178 31.02 11.13 -10.00
C GLU A 178 29.54 11.11 -9.62
N HIS A 179 28.92 9.93 -9.67
CA HIS A 179 27.52 9.72 -9.26
C HIS A 179 27.33 9.98 -7.76
N ALA A 180 28.24 9.49 -6.92
CA ALA A 180 28.19 9.67 -5.47
C ALA A 180 28.38 11.17 -5.10
N VAL A 181 29.29 11.88 -5.76
CA VAL A 181 29.53 13.31 -5.54
C VAL A 181 28.34 14.14 -6.01
N SER A 182 27.88 13.95 -7.25
CA SER A 182 26.83 14.79 -7.85
C SER A 182 25.45 14.54 -7.20
N ALA A 183 24.94 13.32 -7.25
CA ALA A 183 23.63 12.99 -6.74
C ALA A 183 23.61 12.87 -5.21
N GLY A 184 24.71 12.37 -4.60
CA GLY A 184 24.87 12.30 -3.15
C GLY A 184 24.77 13.66 -2.48
N LEU A 185 25.37 14.71 -3.05
CA LEU A 185 25.26 16.07 -2.55
C LEU A 185 23.80 16.55 -2.53
N VAL A 186 23.04 16.31 -3.59
CA VAL A 186 21.61 16.67 -3.66
C VAL A 186 20.78 15.92 -2.63
N LEU A 187 21.07 14.61 -2.44
CA LEU A 187 20.40 13.82 -1.42
C LEU A 187 20.68 14.35 -0.01
N LEU A 188 21.94 14.67 0.31
CA LEU A 188 22.35 15.20 1.62
C LEU A 188 21.73 16.56 1.92
N LEU A 189 21.75 17.50 0.98
CA LEU A 189 21.11 18.81 1.13
C LEU A 189 19.61 18.71 1.37
N GLY A 190 18.99 17.66 0.85
CA GLY A 190 17.58 17.36 1.05
C GLY A 190 17.24 16.81 2.45
N PHE A 191 18.22 16.25 3.21
CA PHE A 191 17.99 15.73 4.57
C PHE A 191 17.83 16.82 5.63
N GLY A 192 18.41 18.01 5.43
CA GLY A 192 18.39 19.11 6.40
C GLY A 192 16.99 19.69 6.73
N ARG A 193 15.94 19.28 6.02
CA ARG A 193 14.53 19.59 6.28
C ARG A 193 13.72 18.36 6.69
N ALA A 194 14.38 17.36 7.28
CA ALA A 194 13.74 16.11 7.64
C ALA A 194 12.70 16.32 8.74
N GLN A 195 11.43 16.09 8.43
CA GLN A 195 10.44 15.69 9.42
C GLN A 195 11.02 14.49 10.19
N ARG A 196 10.80 14.43 11.50
CA ARG A 196 11.26 13.30 12.32
C ARG A 196 10.74 12.00 11.68
N ALA A 197 11.65 11.08 11.37
CA ALA A 197 11.31 9.81 10.75
C ALA A 197 10.31 9.05 11.62
N THR A 198 9.24 8.57 11.02
CA THR A 198 8.21 7.78 11.69
C THR A 198 8.73 6.38 12.06
N VAL A 199 8.05 5.69 12.97
CA VAL A 199 8.34 4.28 13.31
C VAL A 199 8.41 3.40 12.06
N HIS A 200 7.51 3.64 11.12
CA HIS A 200 7.49 2.89 9.85
C HIS A 200 8.72 3.18 8.98
N GLU A 201 9.10 4.45 8.86
CA GLU A 201 10.30 4.84 8.10
C GLU A 201 11.57 4.20 8.67
N TRP A 202 11.74 4.15 10.00
CA TRP A 202 12.85 3.44 10.63
C TRP A 202 12.86 1.93 10.32
N ARG A 203 11.70 1.30 10.21
CA ARG A 203 11.60 -0.11 9.78
C ARG A 203 12.01 -0.29 8.31
N VAL A 204 11.64 0.65 7.44
CA VAL A 204 12.08 0.66 6.04
C VAL A 204 13.59 0.87 5.94
N VAL A 205 14.17 1.76 6.77
CA VAL A 205 15.64 1.93 6.86
C VAL A 205 16.33 0.65 7.27
N GLY A 206 15.87 0.00 8.34
CA GLY A 206 16.43 -1.27 8.79
C GLY A 206 16.34 -2.38 7.74
N PHE A 207 15.19 -2.47 7.05
CA PHE A 207 15.03 -3.36 5.90
C PHE A 207 16.04 -3.06 4.80
N GLY A 208 16.12 -1.80 4.35
CA GLY A 208 16.98 -1.38 3.23
C GLY A 208 18.46 -1.54 3.53
N ALA A 209 18.89 -1.25 4.76
CA ALA A 209 20.29 -1.38 5.18
C ALA A 209 20.76 -2.84 5.13
N ILE A 210 19.98 -3.78 5.66
CA ILE A 210 20.30 -5.22 5.59
C ILE A 210 20.15 -5.76 4.15
N ALA A 211 19.14 -5.32 3.40
CA ALA A 211 18.96 -5.73 2.01
C ALA A 211 20.12 -5.25 1.11
N ALA A 212 20.70 -4.07 1.37
CA ALA A 212 21.87 -3.57 0.66
C ALA A 212 23.10 -4.48 0.82
N ILE A 213 23.29 -5.09 2.00
CA ILE A 213 24.37 -6.05 2.26
C ILE A 213 24.16 -7.32 1.40
N GLY A 214 22.93 -7.84 1.34
CA GLY A 214 22.61 -8.98 0.48
C GLY A 214 22.77 -8.67 -1.01
N ALA A 215 22.36 -7.47 -1.44
CA ALA A 215 22.56 -7.02 -2.80
C ALA A 215 24.06 -6.93 -3.15
N MET A 216 24.88 -6.41 -2.24
CA MET A 216 26.33 -6.33 -2.39
C MET A 216 26.94 -7.73 -2.61
N GLN A 217 26.55 -8.72 -1.80
CA GLN A 217 27.05 -10.10 -1.95
C GLN A 217 26.68 -10.71 -3.30
N LEU A 218 25.45 -10.49 -3.76
CA LEU A 218 24.98 -10.98 -5.06
C LEU A 218 25.71 -10.31 -6.23
N ILE A 219 25.94 -8.99 -6.15
CA ILE A 219 26.65 -8.25 -7.19
C ILE A 219 28.11 -8.72 -7.25
N ALA A 220 28.80 -8.81 -6.10
CA ALA A 220 30.18 -9.26 -6.06
C ALA A 220 30.35 -10.69 -6.58
N ALA A 221 29.38 -11.59 -6.32
CA ALA A 221 29.39 -12.94 -6.87
C ALA A 221 29.17 -13.00 -8.39
N ALA A 222 28.38 -12.06 -8.93
CA ALA A 222 28.05 -12.02 -10.37
C ALA A 222 29.11 -11.27 -11.20
N VAL A 223 29.69 -10.20 -10.64
CA VAL A 223 30.62 -9.31 -11.33
C VAL A 223 31.78 -8.99 -10.39
N PRO A 224 32.85 -9.82 -10.37
CA PRO A 224 34.06 -9.54 -9.61
C PRO A 224 34.75 -8.27 -10.15
N THR A 225 35.06 -7.34 -9.25
CA THR A 225 35.69 -6.04 -9.58
C THR A 225 36.82 -5.70 -8.64
N SER A 226 37.49 -4.58 -8.85
CA SER A 226 38.50 -4.02 -7.94
C SER A 226 38.00 -2.67 -7.45
N GLY A 227 37.34 -2.69 -6.26
CA GLY A 227 36.83 -1.47 -5.63
C GLY A 227 37.88 -0.66 -4.88
N PRO A 228 37.46 0.47 -4.29
CA PRO A 228 38.36 1.37 -3.56
C PRO A 228 39.05 0.72 -2.36
N LEU A 229 38.48 -0.34 -1.83
CA LEU A 229 38.99 -1.08 -0.66
C LEU A 229 39.71 -2.39 -1.05
N GLY A 230 39.95 -2.61 -2.32
CA GLY A 230 40.64 -3.77 -2.88
C GLY A 230 39.77 -4.67 -3.75
N PRO A 231 40.29 -5.83 -4.20
CA PRO A 231 39.57 -6.77 -5.06
C PRO A 231 38.32 -7.29 -4.35
N THR A 232 37.19 -7.30 -5.08
CA THR A 232 35.90 -7.80 -4.58
C THR A 232 35.61 -9.23 -5.07
N VAL A 233 36.65 -9.97 -5.45
CA VAL A 233 36.51 -11.38 -5.84
C VAL A 233 36.05 -12.18 -4.62
N PRO A 234 34.90 -12.89 -4.69
CA PRO A 234 34.51 -13.81 -3.65
C PRO A 234 35.60 -14.91 -3.53
N GLY A 235 35.94 -15.28 -2.29
CA GLY A 235 36.73 -16.49 -2.08
C GLY A 235 36.02 -17.74 -2.60
N ASP A 236 36.57 -18.94 -2.42
CA ASP A 236 36.05 -20.25 -2.88
C ASP A 236 34.69 -20.64 -2.26
N ALA A 237 33.80 -19.67 -2.02
CA ALA A 237 32.46 -19.91 -1.47
C ALA A 237 31.60 -20.66 -2.49
N ALA A 238 31.06 -21.81 -2.09
CA ALA A 238 30.10 -22.53 -2.92
C ALA A 238 28.80 -21.70 -3.09
N TRP A 239 28.14 -21.82 -4.25
CA TRP A 239 26.94 -21.05 -4.55
C TRP A 239 25.80 -21.20 -3.52
N TRP A 240 25.72 -22.35 -2.82
CA TRP A 240 24.73 -22.57 -1.76
C TRP A 240 25.04 -21.78 -0.50
N ASP A 241 26.29 -21.45 -0.19
CA ASP A 241 26.66 -20.61 0.96
C ASP A 241 26.11 -19.21 0.72
N ILE A 242 26.30 -18.68 -0.49
CA ILE A 242 25.71 -17.39 -0.92
C ILE A 242 24.17 -17.45 -0.85
N ALA A 243 23.56 -18.55 -1.30
CA ALA A 243 22.11 -18.71 -1.28
C ALA A 243 21.55 -18.76 0.15
N ILE A 244 22.25 -19.40 1.09
CA ILE A 244 21.88 -19.45 2.51
C ILE A 244 22.01 -18.06 3.13
N ASP A 245 23.10 -17.34 2.88
CA ASP A 245 23.32 -16.00 3.41
C ASP A 245 22.26 -15.02 2.91
N VAL A 246 21.97 -15.02 1.62
CA VAL A 246 20.90 -14.20 1.02
C VAL A 246 19.54 -14.57 1.58
N GLY A 247 19.27 -15.86 1.79
CA GLY A 247 18.04 -16.34 2.44
C GLY A 247 17.90 -15.82 3.87
N LEU A 248 18.96 -15.90 4.68
CA LEU A 248 18.98 -15.38 6.05
C LEU A 248 18.81 -13.85 6.06
N ILE A 249 19.52 -13.14 5.19
CA ILE A 249 19.40 -11.69 5.02
C ILE A 249 17.96 -11.30 4.64
N ALA A 250 17.33 -12.04 3.73
CA ALA A 250 15.95 -11.78 3.34
C ALA A 250 14.96 -11.98 4.51
N ILE A 251 15.15 -13.03 5.32
CA ILE A 251 14.34 -13.31 6.52
C ILE A 251 14.51 -12.20 7.56
N ILE A 252 15.75 -11.78 7.84
CA ILE A 252 16.06 -10.73 8.80
C ILE A 252 15.49 -9.40 8.31
N SER A 253 15.72 -9.02 7.05
CA SER A 253 15.21 -7.80 6.44
C SER A 253 13.69 -7.72 6.52
N TRP A 254 12.98 -8.78 6.10
CA TRP A 254 11.54 -8.86 6.18
C TRP A 254 11.01 -8.75 7.62
N SER A 255 11.73 -9.35 8.57
CA SER A 255 11.37 -9.31 9.98
C SER A 255 11.61 -7.93 10.59
N LEU A 256 12.65 -7.21 10.17
CA LEU A 256 12.89 -5.81 10.52
C LEU A 256 11.80 -4.90 9.95
N TYR A 257 11.40 -5.09 8.70
CA TYR A 257 10.27 -4.37 8.12
C TYR A 257 8.99 -4.50 8.95
N ARG A 258 8.78 -5.69 9.55
CA ARG A 258 7.69 -5.95 10.50
C ARG A 258 7.95 -5.45 11.92
N GLY A 259 9.07 -4.81 12.20
CA GLY A 259 9.44 -4.27 13.51
C GLY A 259 9.76 -5.33 14.57
N ARG A 260 10.12 -6.56 14.18
CA ARG A 260 10.37 -7.68 15.11
C ARG A 260 11.61 -7.43 15.95
N ARG A 261 11.46 -7.48 17.29
CA ARG A 261 12.54 -7.27 18.25
C ARG A 261 13.67 -8.29 18.10
N TRP A 262 13.36 -9.57 17.87
CA TRP A 262 14.36 -10.60 17.68
C TRP A 262 15.27 -10.33 16.47
N ALA A 263 14.67 -9.88 15.34
CA ALA A 263 15.41 -9.57 14.13
C ALA A 263 16.34 -8.37 14.34
N TRP A 264 15.89 -7.39 15.12
CA TRP A 264 16.73 -6.26 15.50
C TRP A 264 17.91 -6.71 16.36
N ILE A 265 17.69 -7.58 17.37
CA ILE A 265 18.78 -8.13 18.22
C ILE A 265 19.79 -8.89 17.36
N VAL A 266 19.32 -9.79 16.48
CA VAL A 266 20.19 -10.57 15.59
C VAL A 266 20.95 -9.64 14.63
N ALA A 267 20.27 -8.67 14.00
CA ALA A 267 20.93 -7.73 13.09
C ALA A 267 21.98 -6.86 13.77
N VAL A 268 21.70 -6.37 14.99
CA VAL A 268 22.68 -5.61 15.79
C VAL A 268 23.86 -6.50 16.20
N ALA A 269 23.61 -7.74 16.61
CA ALA A 269 24.69 -8.68 16.96
C ALA A 269 25.57 -9.01 15.76
N LEU A 270 24.98 -9.29 14.59
CA LEU A 270 25.71 -9.52 13.35
C LEU A 270 26.52 -8.30 12.92
N ALA A 271 25.91 -7.13 12.96
CA ALA A 271 26.59 -5.88 12.61
C ALA A 271 27.75 -5.59 13.55
N SER A 272 27.55 -5.76 14.86
CA SER A 272 28.62 -5.58 15.85
C SER A 272 29.75 -6.58 15.65
N PHE A 273 29.42 -7.85 15.37
CA PHE A 273 30.42 -8.90 15.12
C PHE A 273 31.26 -8.56 13.88
N ASN A 274 30.65 -8.19 12.76
CA ASN A 274 31.37 -7.85 11.53
C ASN A 274 32.25 -6.60 11.72
N VAL A 275 31.76 -5.58 12.43
CA VAL A 275 32.55 -4.39 12.73
C VAL A 275 33.74 -4.73 13.65
N LEU A 276 33.53 -5.56 14.68
CA LEU A 276 34.61 -6.00 15.56
C LEU A 276 35.67 -6.85 14.83
N GLN A 277 35.23 -7.73 13.92
CA GLN A 277 36.15 -8.46 13.06
C GLN A 277 37.01 -7.54 12.18
N ALA A 278 36.41 -6.50 11.60
CA ALA A 278 37.14 -5.54 10.81
C ALA A 278 38.16 -4.75 11.64
N VAL A 279 37.77 -4.28 12.82
CA VAL A 279 38.70 -3.60 13.75
C VAL A 279 39.83 -4.53 14.15
N TYR A 280 39.52 -5.78 14.47
CA TYR A 280 40.52 -6.80 14.83
C TYR A 280 41.52 -7.06 13.68
N ALA A 281 41.00 -7.22 12.46
CA ALA A 281 41.86 -7.42 11.28
C ALA A 281 42.78 -6.21 11.04
N LEU A 282 42.23 -4.99 11.12
CA LEU A 282 43.02 -3.75 10.95
C LEU A 282 44.11 -3.57 12.01
N THR A 283 43.86 -3.99 13.26
CA THR A 283 44.83 -3.86 14.37
C THR A 283 45.93 -4.90 14.35
N LEU A 284 45.65 -6.14 13.89
CA LEU A 284 46.64 -7.23 13.86
C LEU A 284 47.46 -7.30 12.57
N LEU A 285 46.92 -6.77 11.47
CA LEU A 285 47.56 -6.83 10.15
C LEU A 285 48.25 -5.50 9.79
N ASP A 286 48.43 -4.58 10.76
CA ASP A 286 48.97 -3.23 10.55
C ASP A 286 48.38 -2.50 9.33
N GLY A 287 47.09 -2.83 9.00
CA GLY A 287 46.39 -2.25 7.87
C GLY A 287 46.77 -2.83 6.50
N ASP A 288 47.68 -3.77 6.40
CA ASP A 288 48.04 -4.42 5.13
C ASP A 288 47.14 -5.63 4.87
N LEU A 289 46.08 -5.40 4.07
CA LEU A 289 45.12 -6.41 3.62
C LEU A 289 45.44 -6.93 2.21
N SER A 290 46.54 -6.47 1.60
CA SER A 290 46.83 -6.70 0.18
C SER A 290 47.11 -8.16 -0.21
N GLY A 291 47.39 -9.02 0.78
CA GLY A 291 47.72 -10.44 0.57
C GLY A 291 46.56 -11.41 0.88
N LEU A 292 45.37 -10.94 1.23
CA LEU A 292 44.23 -11.78 1.62
C LEU A 292 43.17 -11.82 0.53
N ASP A 293 42.86 -13.01 0.03
CA ASP A 293 41.73 -13.19 -0.91
C ASP A 293 40.41 -12.78 -0.25
N GLY A 294 39.62 -11.96 -0.95
CA GLY A 294 38.35 -11.43 -0.41
C GLY A 294 38.47 -10.26 0.56
N ALA A 295 39.66 -9.73 0.84
CA ALA A 295 39.83 -8.59 1.76
C ALA A 295 39.06 -7.34 1.35
N GLY A 296 39.00 -7.04 0.06
CA GLY A 296 38.26 -5.89 -0.46
C GLY A 296 36.74 -5.99 -0.23
N ILE A 297 36.14 -7.16 -0.49
CA ILE A 297 34.71 -7.38 -0.22
C ILE A 297 34.41 -7.37 1.28
N ALA A 298 35.31 -7.93 2.11
CA ALA A 298 35.14 -7.91 3.55
C ALA A 298 35.21 -6.48 4.12
N ALA A 299 36.11 -5.63 3.60
CA ALA A 299 36.23 -4.24 3.97
C ALA A 299 35.00 -3.42 3.53
N ALA A 300 34.53 -3.61 2.30
CA ALA A 300 33.31 -2.98 1.80
C ALA A 300 32.07 -3.40 2.63
N ALA A 301 31.94 -4.70 2.93
CA ALA A 301 30.91 -5.21 3.81
C ALA A 301 30.97 -4.58 5.20
N SER A 302 32.16 -4.41 5.75
CA SER A 302 32.34 -3.83 7.09
C SER A 302 31.86 -2.39 7.17
N VAL A 303 32.07 -1.58 6.12
CA VAL A 303 31.51 -0.22 6.03
C VAL A 303 30.00 -0.25 6.04
N LEU A 304 29.36 -1.13 5.23
CA LEU A 304 27.91 -1.28 5.23
C LEU A 304 27.38 -1.78 6.57
N TRP A 305 28.07 -2.71 7.22
CA TRP A 305 27.70 -3.18 8.56
C TRP A 305 27.82 -2.07 9.61
N LEU A 306 28.84 -1.22 9.55
CA LEU A 306 28.96 -0.06 10.45
C LEU A 306 27.80 0.93 10.24
N VAL A 307 27.51 1.29 9.00
CA VAL A 307 26.36 2.16 8.67
C VAL A 307 25.07 1.53 9.19
N THR A 308 24.87 0.24 8.94
CA THR A 308 23.69 -0.52 9.39
C THR A 308 23.58 -0.50 10.91
N LEU A 309 24.68 -0.73 11.64
CA LEU A 309 24.71 -0.71 13.11
C LEU A 309 24.27 0.65 13.65
N VAL A 310 24.82 1.75 13.11
CA VAL A 310 24.45 3.12 13.49
C VAL A 310 22.96 3.37 13.26
N LEU A 311 22.43 2.98 12.08
CA LEU A 311 21.03 3.16 11.73
C LEU A 311 20.10 2.32 12.63
N LEU A 312 20.45 1.07 12.95
CA LEU A 312 19.66 0.21 13.82
C LEU A 312 19.64 0.70 15.28
N ILE A 313 20.75 1.25 15.78
CA ILE A 313 20.81 1.86 17.12
C ILE A 313 19.98 3.13 17.18
N ALA A 314 20.10 4.02 16.18
CA ALA A 314 19.32 5.25 16.09
C ALA A 314 17.81 4.96 16.02
N GLY A 315 17.42 3.92 15.25
CA GLY A 315 16.02 3.51 15.06
C GLY A 315 15.48 2.50 16.08
N ARG A 316 16.20 2.18 17.17
CA ARG A 316 15.86 1.10 18.12
C ARG A 316 14.42 1.07 18.60
N HIS A 317 13.82 2.25 18.75
CA HIS A 317 12.42 2.41 19.21
C HIS A 317 11.38 1.84 18.23
N ALA A 318 11.74 1.65 16.96
CA ALA A 318 10.86 1.11 15.95
C ALA A 318 10.73 -0.42 15.97
N PHE A 319 11.63 -1.12 16.69
CA PHE A 319 11.74 -2.58 16.68
C PHE A 319 11.31 -3.19 18.02
N ALA A 320 10.13 -2.83 18.51
CA ALA A 320 9.63 -3.27 19.80
C ALA A 320 8.65 -4.47 19.75
N VAL A 321 8.34 -4.99 18.53
CA VAL A 321 7.34 -6.05 18.36
C VAL A 321 7.83 -7.39 18.91
N PRO A 322 7.19 -7.99 19.95
CA PRO A 322 7.63 -9.21 20.58
C PRO A 322 7.44 -10.45 19.70
N ILE A 323 8.22 -11.51 19.93
CA ILE A 323 8.16 -12.79 19.21
C ILE A 323 6.78 -13.46 19.38
N ARG A 324 6.31 -13.54 20.62
CA ARG A 324 4.99 -14.06 20.94
C ARG A 324 3.99 -12.92 20.92
N ARG A 325 3.08 -12.96 19.96
CA ARG A 325 1.88 -12.15 19.99
C ARG A 325 0.99 -12.64 21.15
N ARG A 326 1.27 -12.24 22.37
CA ARG A 326 0.21 -12.19 23.37
C ARG A 326 -0.71 -11.09 22.88
N GLY A 327 -1.91 -11.49 22.38
CA GLY A 327 -2.91 -10.55 21.92
C GLY A 327 -3.18 -9.52 23.00
N ARG A 328 -2.60 -8.34 22.87
CA ARG A 328 -2.81 -7.18 23.74
C ARG A 328 -3.99 -6.31 23.29
N PHE A 329 -4.90 -6.86 22.52
CA PHE A 329 -6.28 -6.45 22.72
C PHE A 329 -6.72 -7.18 23.99
N PRO A 330 -7.08 -6.44 25.07
CA PRO A 330 -7.59 -7.09 26.25
C PRO A 330 -8.66 -8.07 25.79
N SER A 331 -8.54 -9.33 26.12
CA SER A 331 -9.59 -10.30 25.94
C SER A 331 -10.62 -10.01 27.06
N VAL A 332 -11.40 -8.96 26.88
CA VAL A 332 -12.65 -8.81 27.57
C VAL A 332 -13.49 -10.00 27.15
N ASP A 333 -14.16 -10.64 28.08
CA ASP A 333 -15.12 -11.69 27.76
C ASP A 333 -16.09 -11.22 26.67
N ALA A 334 -16.43 -12.08 25.73
CA ALA A 334 -17.24 -11.68 24.59
C ALA A 334 -18.62 -11.12 25.01
N GLY A 335 -19.18 -11.64 26.09
CA GLY A 335 -20.42 -11.13 26.68
C GLY A 335 -20.25 -9.72 27.23
N GLU A 336 -19.21 -9.50 28.06
CA GLU A 336 -18.92 -8.20 28.64
C GLU A 336 -18.60 -7.15 27.55
N ALA A 337 -17.83 -7.54 26.52
CA ALA A 337 -17.52 -6.66 25.39
C ALA A 337 -18.78 -6.23 24.62
N ARG A 338 -19.75 -7.16 24.45
CA ARG A 338 -21.03 -6.87 23.82
C ARG A 338 -21.86 -5.89 24.67
N GLU A 339 -21.98 -6.13 25.98
CA GLU A 339 -22.72 -5.23 26.88
C GLU A 339 -22.16 -3.82 26.87
N ARG A 340 -20.84 -3.68 26.99
CA ARG A 340 -20.15 -2.39 26.90
C ARG A 340 -20.37 -1.71 25.56
N LEU A 341 -20.27 -2.45 24.45
CA LEU A 341 -20.53 -1.92 23.11
C LEU A 341 -21.97 -1.39 22.99
N LEU A 342 -22.95 -2.17 23.45
CA LEU A 342 -24.36 -1.77 23.43
C LEU A 342 -24.60 -0.52 24.29
N ALA A 343 -23.90 -0.39 25.43
CA ALA A 343 -23.97 0.82 26.24
C ALA A 343 -23.41 2.05 25.51
N VAL A 344 -22.30 1.91 24.76
CA VAL A 344 -21.73 2.99 23.93
C VAL A 344 -22.68 3.35 22.78
N LEU A 345 -23.22 2.35 22.07
CA LEU A 345 -24.18 2.55 20.98
C LEU A 345 -25.44 3.28 21.44
N ARG A 346 -26.02 2.85 22.58
CA ARG A 346 -27.20 3.48 23.17
C ARG A 346 -26.96 4.93 23.56
N ARG A 347 -25.78 5.25 24.08
CA ARG A 347 -25.42 6.60 24.51
C ARG A 347 -25.12 7.54 23.35
N HIS A 348 -24.43 7.09 22.34
CA HIS A 348 -23.84 7.96 21.32
C HIS A 348 -24.39 7.74 19.91
N GLY A 349 -25.20 6.71 19.73
CA GLY A 349 -25.63 6.29 18.40
C GLY A 349 -24.52 5.54 17.64
N GLY A 350 -24.81 5.17 16.39
CA GLY A 350 -23.88 4.50 15.50
C GLY A 350 -24.20 4.74 14.03
N GLY A 351 -23.30 4.35 13.15
CA GLY A 351 -23.55 4.33 11.70
C GLY A 351 -24.15 3.02 11.23
N THR A 352 -24.38 2.91 9.92
CA THR A 352 -25.02 1.75 9.28
C THR A 352 -24.26 0.42 9.47
N LEU A 353 -22.95 0.46 9.75
CA LEU A 353 -22.13 -0.74 10.00
C LEU A 353 -21.88 -1.04 11.48
N SER A 354 -22.36 -0.19 12.39
CA SER A 354 -22.00 -0.28 13.82
C SER A 354 -22.55 -1.52 14.51
N TRP A 355 -23.72 -2.05 14.10
CA TRP A 355 -24.26 -3.28 14.66
C TRP A 355 -23.38 -4.50 14.39
N MET A 356 -22.67 -4.52 13.24
CA MET A 356 -21.76 -5.61 12.88
C MET A 356 -20.57 -5.75 13.85
N ALA A 357 -20.32 -4.74 14.70
CA ALA A 357 -19.35 -4.81 15.80
C ALA A 357 -19.69 -5.88 16.85
N THR A 358 -20.98 -6.30 16.93
CA THR A 358 -21.44 -7.35 17.84
C THR A 358 -21.13 -8.77 17.34
N TRP A 359 -20.72 -8.93 16.08
CA TRP A 359 -20.53 -10.24 15.45
C TRP A 359 -19.29 -10.98 15.96
N PRO A 360 -19.31 -12.33 16.03
CA PRO A 360 -18.29 -13.13 16.73
C PRO A 360 -16.84 -12.94 16.24
N ARG A 361 -16.64 -12.59 14.96
CA ARG A 361 -15.30 -12.41 14.38
C ARG A 361 -14.77 -10.98 14.53
N MET A 362 -15.55 -10.05 15.13
CA MET A 362 -15.13 -8.69 15.43
C MET A 362 -14.58 -8.60 16.86
N ARG A 363 -13.65 -7.71 17.07
CA ARG A 363 -13.14 -7.33 18.40
C ARG A 363 -13.36 -5.86 18.58
N VAL A 364 -13.84 -5.48 19.72
CA VAL A 364 -14.10 -4.07 20.03
C VAL A 364 -12.96 -3.51 20.88
N ARG A 365 -12.42 -2.39 20.45
CA ARG A 365 -11.48 -1.60 21.21
C ARG A 365 -12.21 -0.43 21.83
N PHE A 366 -12.11 -0.25 23.14
CA PHE A 366 -12.77 0.81 23.89
C PHE A 366 -11.78 1.90 24.30
N GLY A 367 -12.24 3.13 24.32
CA GLY A 367 -11.55 4.26 24.90
C GLY A 367 -11.62 4.30 26.43
N PRO A 368 -10.91 5.24 27.05
CA PRO A 368 -10.99 5.45 28.50
C PRO A 368 -12.43 5.71 28.96
N GLY A 369 -12.91 4.93 29.93
CA GLY A 369 -14.29 5.05 30.44
C GLY A 369 -15.38 4.79 29.41
N ASP A 370 -15.09 3.96 28.40
CA ASP A 370 -15.99 3.64 27.29
C ASP A 370 -16.48 4.89 26.53
N ALA A 371 -15.61 5.91 26.42
CA ALA A 371 -15.94 7.15 25.74
C ALA A 371 -16.13 6.98 24.23
N TRP A 372 -15.56 5.92 23.66
CA TRP A 372 -15.70 5.51 22.26
C TRP A 372 -15.43 4.00 22.12
N ALA A 373 -15.89 3.44 21.03
CA ALA A 373 -15.62 2.05 20.66
C ALA A 373 -15.22 1.95 19.16
N LEU A 374 -14.28 1.06 18.85
CA LEU A 374 -13.82 0.76 17.49
C LEU A 374 -13.98 -0.72 17.22
N PRO A 375 -14.79 -1.13 16.22
CA PRO A 375 -14.86 -2.51 15.75
C PRO A 375 -13.63 -2.83 14.91
N VAL A 376 -12.80 -3.76 15.39
CA VAL A 376 -11.53 -4.13 14.75
C VAL A 376 -11.53 -5.59 14.36
N ARG A 377 -11.17 -5.87 13.10
CA ARG A 377 -10.89 -7.22 12.62
C ARG A 377 -9.41 -7.34 12.25
N ARG A 378 -8.74 -8.39 12.73
CA ARG A 378 -7.34 -8.66 12.38
C ARG A 378 -7.27 -9.82 11.38
N VAL A 379 -6.68 -9.55 10.23
CA VAL A 379 -6.50 -10.54 9.17
C VAL A 379 -5.06 -10.46 8.66
N GLY A 380 -4.33 -11.55 8.75
CA GLY A 380 -2.93 -11.59 8.33
C GLY A 380 -2.06 -10.58 9.11
N GLY A 381 -1.50 -9.62 8.42
CA GLY A 381 -0.68 -8.53 8.99
C GLY A 381 -1.41 -7.19 9.04
N VAL A 382 -2.74 -7.15 8.91
CA VAL A 382 -3.56 -5.94 8.84
C VAL A 382 -4.58 -5.92 9.98
N ALA A 383 -4.76 -4.77 10.60
CA ALA A 383 -5.86 -4.46 11.50
C ALA A 383 -6.83 -3.53 10.77
N ILE A 384 -8.08 -3.95 10.65
CA ILE A 384 -9.12 -3.27 9.87
C ILE A 384 -10.18 -2.78 10.87
N VAL A 385 -10.40 -1.47 10.96
CA VAL A 385 -11.59 -0.91 11.59
C VAL A 385 -12.72 -0.95 10.58
N LEU A 386 -13.89 -1.39 10.98
CA LEU A 386 -15.09 -1.43 10.14
C LEU A 386 -15.99 -0.23 10.44
N GLY A 387 -16.30 0.54 9.42
CA GLY A 387 -17.15 1.72 9.54
C GLY A 387 -16.50 2.87 10.30
N ASP A 388 -17.33 3.66 10.93
CA ASP A 388 -16.92 4.82 11.72
C ASP A 388 -16.62 4.46 13.19
N PRO A 389 -15.80 5.27 13.90
CA PRO A 389 -15.71 5.18 15.34
C PRO A 389 -17.08 5.40 15.98
N ILE A 390 -17.45 4.56 16.96
CA ILE A 390 -18.69 4.67 17.72
C ILE A 390 -18.41 5.56 18.94
N GLY A 391 -19.05 6.71 19.03
CA GLY A 391 -18.82 7.71 20.07
C GLY A 391 -18.91 9.14 19.55
N PRO A 392 -18.72 10.16 20.41
CA PRO A 392 -18.78 11.56 20.01
C PRO A 392 -17.76 11.87 18.92
N ARG A 393 -18.17 12.64 17.91
CA ARG A 393 -17.32 12.98 16.74
C ARG A 393 -16.04 13.69 17.14
N GLU A 394 -16.06 14.48 18.19
CA GLU A 394 -14.92 15.20 18.76
C GLU A 394 -13.83 14.25 19.30
N ARG A 395 -14.21 13.02 19.60
CA ARG A 395 -13.30 11.97 20.09
C ARG A 395 -12.78 11.04 19.01
N TRP A 396 -13.24 11.18 17.77
CA TRP A 396 -12.79 10.32 16.66
C TRP A 396 -11.29 10.43 16.35
N PRO A 397 -10.66 11.64 16.35
CA PRO A 397 -9.21 11.73 16.20
C PRO A 397 -8.45 10.96 17.29
N GLU A 398 -8.91 11.02 18.56
CA GLU A 398 -8.32 10.27 19.67
C GLU A 398 -8.44 8.76 19.46
N ALA A 399 -9.61 8.27 19.07
CA ALA A 399 -9.85 6.86 18.81
C ALA A 399 -8.97 6.32 17.67
N ILE A 400 -8.82 7.10 16.60
CA ILE A 400 -7.97 6.75 15.45
C ILE A 400 -6.49 6.76 15.85
N ALA A 401 -6.04 7.74 16.65
CA ALA A 401 -4.68 7.83 17.18
C ALA A 401 -4.32 6.60 18.04
N ASP A 402 -5.21 6.22 18.95
CA ASP A 402 -5.03 5.06 19.82
C ASP A 402 -4.99 3.75 19.03
N PHE A 403 -5.88 3.60 18.05
CA PHE A 403 -5.87 2.45 17.12
C PHE A 403 -4.57 2.37 16.32
N ARG A 404 -4.12 3.48 15.73
CA ARG A 404 -2.86 3.57 15.00
C ARG A 404 -1.68 3.16 15.86
N ALA A 405 -1.58 3.74 17.07
CA ALA A 405 -0.51 3.44 18.01
C ALA A 405 -0.51 1.96 18.45
N ALA A 406 -1.68 1.35 18.59
CA ALA A 406 -1.81 -0.07 18.89
C ALA A 406 -1.36 -0.96 17.72
N ALA A 407 -1.75 -0.61 16.49
CA ALA A 407 -1.34 -1.32 15.29
C ALA A 407 0.19 -1.25 15.08
N GLU A 408 0.79 -0.07 15.29
CA GLU A 408 2.24 0.13 15.21
C GLU A 408 3.00 -0.70 16.26
N ARG A 409 2.51 -0.74 17.51
CA ARG A 409 3.08 -1.59 18.57
C ARG A 409 3.01 -3.08 18.24
N ASP A 410 1.92 -3.49 17.60
CA ASP A 410 1.71 -4.89 17.20
C ASP A 410 2.39 -5.26 15.87
N GLY A 411 3.00 -4.29 15.18
CA GLY A 411 3.64 -4.49 13.89
C GLY A 411 2.68 -4.92 12.79
N VAL A 412 1.44 -4.41 12.81
CA VAL A 412 0.42 -4.63 11.81
C VAL A 412 0.08 -3.33 11.10
N VAL A 413 -0.39 -3.44 9.87
CA VAL A 413 -0.86 -2.29 9.10
C VAL A 413 -2.24 -1.86 9.60
N ALA A 414 -2.41 -0.57 9.91
CA ALA A 414 -3.69 0.02 10.27
C ALA A 414 -4.44 0.47 9.02
N CYS A 415 -5.72 0.13 8.91
CA CYS A 415 -6.64 0.73 7.95
C CYS A 415 -8.05 0.82 8.52
N LEU A 416 -8.85 1.77 8.00
CA LEU A 416 -10.28 1.86 8.26
C LEU A 416 -11.01 1.58 6.95
N PHE A 417 -12.04 0.76 6.98
CA PHE A 417 -12.76 0.28 5.79
C PHE A 417 -14.24 0.60 5.88
N SER A 418 -14.80 1.07 4.77
CA SER A 418 -16.20 1.51 4.67
C SER A 418 -16.55 2.62 5.65
N SER A 419 -15.61 3.55 5.89
CA SER A 419 -15.80 4.69 6.76
C SER A 419 -16.37 5.90 6.01
N SER A 420 -17.04 6.80 6.72
CA SER A 420 -17.62 8.03 6.18
C SER A 420 -16.55 9.09 5.83
N ARG A 421 -16.98 10.14 5.12
CA ARG A 421 -16.16 11.35 4.89
C ARG A 421 -15.79 12.05 6.21
N ALA A 422 -16.65 12.00 7.22
CA ALA A 422 -16.37 12.58 8.53
C ALA A 422 -15.20 11.87 9.23
N THR A 423 -15.15 10.54 9.18
CA THR A 423 -14.02 9.76 9.69
C THR A 423 -12.74 10.04 8.89
N ALA A 424 -12.84 10.24 7.58
CA ALA A 424 -11.68 10.64 6.78
C ALA A 424 -11.13 12.01 7.19
N ALA A 425 -11.99 12.97 7.50
CA ALA A 425 -11.59 14.28 8.03
C ALA A 425 -10.93 14.16 9.41
N ALA A 426 -11.51 13.39 10.33
CA ALA A 426 -10.95 13.14 11.66
C ALA A 426 -9.57 12.43 11.61
N ALA A 427 -9.39 11.51 10.66
CA ALA A 427 -8.10 10.86 10.45
C ALA A 427 -7.03 11.83 9.92
N LEU A 428 -7.38 12.73 8.99
CA LEU A 428 -6.47 13.78 8.51
C LEU A 428 -6.11 14.81 9.59
N GLU A 429 -7.04 15.09 10.49
CA GLU A 429 -6.79 15.94 11.66
C GLU A 429 -5.81 15.28 12.63
N GLU A 430 -5.95 13.96 12.86
CA GLU A 430 -5.05 13.18 13.70
C GLU A 430 -3.63 13.12 13.12
N ASP A 431 -3.49 12.77 11.84
CA ASP A 431 -2.19 12.67 11.16
C ASP A 431 -2.35 12.93 9.64
N PRO A 432 -1.66 13.95 9.10
CA PRO A 432 -1.68 14.24 7.66
C PRO A 432 -1.17 13.11 6.76
N ALA A 433 -0.58 12.06 7.32
CA ALA A 433 -0.15 10.89 6.58
C ALA A 433 -1.31 9.97 6.15
N TRP A 434 -2.49 10.10 6.76
CA TRP A 434 -3.67 9.37 6.31
C TRP A 434 -4.07 9.77 4.89
N ARG A 435 -4.53 8.79 4.14
CA ARG A 435 -5.10 8.93 2.80
C ARG A 435 -6.44 8.24 2.78
N SER A 436 -7.35 8.73 1.95
CA SER A 436 -8.64 8.08 1.76
C SER A 436 -8.93 7.89 0.28
N VAL A 437 -9.59 6.78 -0.04
CA VAL A 437 -10.05 6.44 -1.38
C VAL A 437 -11.48 5.91 -1.28
N SER A 438 -12.33 6.22 -2.23
CA SER A 438 -13.69 5.68 -2.28
C SER A 438 -13.67 4.18 -2.59
N VAL A 439 -14.41 3.38 -1.82
CA VAL A 439 -14.50 1.91 -1.98
C VAL A 439 -15.92 1.42 -2.21
N GLY A 440 -16.89 2.31 -2.27
CA GLY A 440 -18.28 1.98 -2.50
C GLY A 440 -19.20 3.10 -2.02
N GLU A 441 -20.49 2.85 -2.13
CA GLU A 441 -21.54 3.75 -1.70
C GLU A 441 -22.56 2.99 -0.85
N ASP A 442 -23.01 3.57 0.25
CA ASP A 442 -24.17 3.12 1.00
C ASP A 442 -25.43 3.67 0.34
N THR A 443 -26.44 2.86 0.24
CA THR A 443 -27.69 3.14 -0.47
C THR A 443 -28.79 3.38 0.56
N VAL A 444 -29.15 4.63 0.81
CA VAL A 444 -30.02 5.03 1.93
C VAL A 444 -31.33 5.60 1.44
N VAL A 445 -32.43 5.11 1.96
CA VAL A 445 -33.79 5.60 1.71
C VAL A 445 -34.26 6.41 2.92
N ASP A 446 -34.62 7.69 2.73
CA ASP A 446 -35.20 8.52 3.76
C ASP A 446 -36.66 8.12 3.97
N LEU A 447 -37.07 7.90 5.21
CA LEU A 447 -38.41 7.37 5.54
C LEU A 447 -39.47 8.45 5.86
N PRO A 448 -39.14 9.57 6.51
CA PRO A 448 -40.14 10.60 6.79
C PRO A 448 -40.83 11.10 5.53
N GLY A 449 -42.16 10.95 5.50
CA GLY A 449 -42.96 11.36 4.32
C GLY A 449 -42.85 10.42 3.13
N LEU A 450 -42.25 9.27 3.27
CA LEU A 450 -42.14 8.29 2.16
C LEU A 450 -43.53 7.80 1.72
N GLU A 451 -43.82 8.05 0.45
CA GLU A 451 -45.01 7.53 -0.24
C GLU A 451 -44.61 6.89 -1.57
N PHE A 452 -45.17 5.71 -1.85
CA PHE A 452 -44.93 5.07 -3.13
C PHE A 452 -45.82 5.63 -4.22
N SER A 453 -45.68 6.94 -4.50
CA SER A 453 -46.46 7.65 -5.50
C SER A 453 -45.68 7.88 -6.80
N GLY A 454 -46.41 8.07 -7.91
CA GLY A 454 -45.82 8.35 -9.21
C GLY A 454 -45.19 7.15 -9.93
N LYS A 455 -44.62 7.44 -11.13
CA LYS A 455 -44.05 6.44 -12.06
C LYS A 455 -42.81 5.73 -11.51
N PRO A 456 -41.88 6.38 -10.78
CA PRO A 456 -40.68 5.71 -10.26
C PRO A 456 -41.00 4.54 -9.31
N TRP A 457 -42.05 4.65 -8.51
CA TRP A 457 -42.50 3.65 -7.55
C TRP A 457 -43.40 2.55 -8.11
N GLN A 458 -43.67 2.58 -9.44
CA GLN A 458 -44.54 1.57 -10.09
C GLN A 458 -44.03 0.11 -9.85
N PRO A 459 -42.74 -0.19 -9.90
CA PRO A 459 -42.29 -1.55 -9.63
C PRO A 459 -42.62 -2.06 -8.22
N VAL A 460 -42.47 -1.19 -7.19
CA VAL A 460 -42.75 -1.51 -5.79
C VAL A 460 -44.25 -1.71 -5.55
N ARG A 461 -45.09 -0.78 -6.05
CA ARG A 461 -46.55 -0.94 -5.98
C ARG A 461 -47.03 -2.17 -6.75
N GLY A 462 -46.46 -2.43 -7.92
CA GLY A 462 -46.79 -3.60 -8.73
C GLY A 462 -46.48 -4.92 -7.99
N ALA A 463 -45.36 -4.94 -7.21
CA ALA A 463 -45.00 -6.07 -6.38
C ALA A 463 -46.04 -6.33 -5.27
N ALA A 464 -46.46 -5.27 -4.55
CA ALA A 464 -47.47 -5.36 -3.53
C ALA A 464 -48.82 -5.88 -4.06
N ASN A 465 -49.33 -5.29 -5.15
CA ASN A 465 -50.57 -5.71 -5.80
C ASN A 465 -50.52 -7.14 -6.34
N ARG A 466 -49.31 -7.61 -6.71
CA ARG A 466 -49.14 -8.98 -7.18
C ARG A 466 -49.09 -9.96 -5.99
N ALA A 467 -48.43 -9.59 -4.89
CA ALA A 467 -48.41 -10.39 -3.67
C ALA A 467 -49.84 -10.64 -3.17
N GLU A 468 -50.69 -9.60 -3.12
CA GLU A 468 -52.09 -9.69 -2.74
C GLU A 468 -52.86 -10.68 -3.61
N ARG A 469 -52.70 -10.59 -4.94
CA ARG A 469 -53.34 -11.52 -5.88
C ARG A 469 -52.88 -12.94 -5.79
N GLU A 470 -51.63 -13.16 -5.42
CA GLU A 470 -51.05 -14.51 -5.25
C GLU A 470 -51.18 -15.02 -3.81
N GLY A 471 -51.82 -14.30 -2.90
CA GLY A 471 -52.08 -14.72 -1.52
C GLY A 471 -50.83 -14.71 -0.66
N VAL A 472 -49.81 -13.91 -1.04
CA VAL A 472 -48.57 -13.80 -0.27
C VAL A 472 -48.68 -12.65 0.71
N SER A 473 -48.45 -12.93 1.99
CA SER A 473 -48.52 -11.99 3.10
C SER A 473 -47.13 -11.55 3.56
N PHE A 474 -47.05 -10.33 4.08
CA PHE A 474 -45.88 -9.76 4.72
C PHE A 474 -45.95 -9.90 6.23
N ARG A 475 -44.84 -10.29 6.85
CA ARG A 475 -44.67 -10.30 8.29
C ARG A 475 -43.31 -9.77 8.70
N LEU A 476 -43.30 -8.82 9.60
CA LEU A 476 -42.08 -8.26 10.21
C LEU A 476 -42.00 -8.79 11.66
N THR A 477 -40.93 -9.50 11.98
CA THR A 477 -40.77 -10.26 13.23
C THR A 477 -39.30 -10.30 13.66
N THR A 478 -38.98 -11.06 14.69
CA THR A 478 -37.62 -11.48 15.02
C THR A 478 -37.51 -12.99 14.76
N LEU A 479 -36.41 -13.42 14.13
CA LEU A 479 -36.27 -14.83 13.77
C LEU A 479 -36.21 -15.77 14.99
N ALA A 480 -35.74 -15.23 16.14
CA ALA A 480 -35.69 -15.97 17.41
C ALA A 480 -37.07 -16.31 17.98
N GLU A 481 -38.11 -15.54 17.64
CA GLU A 481 -39.49 -15.75 18.07
C GLU A 481 -40.30 -16.65 17.11
N GLU A 482 -39.75 -16.94 15.93
CA GLU A 482 -40.43 -17.74 14.92
C GLU A 482 -40.37 -19.22 15.24
N PRO A 483 -41.45 -19.99 14.89
CA PRO A 483 -41.45 -21.43 15.00
C PRO A 483 -40.27 -22.09 14.29
N TRP A 484 -39.75 -23.17 14.84
CA TRP A 484 -38.63 -23.93 14.25
C TRP A 484 -38.81 -24.23 12.76
N GLY A 485 -40.02 -24.55 12.32
CA GLY A 485 -40.31 -24.83 10.91
C GLY A 485 -40.07 -23.65 9.98
N VAL A 486 -40.27 -22.41 10.44
CA VAL A 486 -39.99 -21.20 9.70
C VAL A 486 -38.47 -20.96 9.65
N VAL A 487 -37.81 -21.11 10.80
CA VAL A 487 -36.33 -20.98 10.88
C VAL A 487 -35.65 -22.00 9.97
N ALA A 488 -36.15 -23.24 9.93
CA ALA A 488 -35.62 -24.30 9.05
C ALA A 488 -35.78 -23.93 7.56
N GLN A 489 -36.94 -23.36 7.16
CA GLN A 489 -37.14 -22.87 5.80
C GLN A 489 -36.19 -21.74 5.44
N VAL A 490 -35.98 -20.77 6.32
CA VAL A 490 -35.03 -19.66 6.13
C VAL A 490 -33.62 -20.20 5.95
N ARG A 491 -33.17 -21.16 6.76
CA ARG A 491 -31.88 -21.83 6.61
C ARG A 491 -31.75 -22.52 5.26
N ALA A 492 -32.75 -23.29 4.86
CA ALA A 492 -32.74 -24.01 3.57
C ALA A 492 -32.67 -23.04 2.38
N ILE A 493 -33.40 -21.94 2.43
CA ILE A 493 -33.33 -20.87 1.41
C ILE A 493 -31.93 -20.28 1.35
N SER A 494 -31.30 -20.01 2.49
CA SER A 494 -29.96 -19.46 2.57
C SER A 494 -28.91 -20.45 2.05
N GLU A 495 -29.01 -21.72 2.42
CA GLU A 495 -28.11 -22.80 1.97
C GLU A 495 -28.21 -23.04 0.46
N SER A 496 -29.42 -23.03 -0.11
CA SER A 496 -29.63 -23.14 -1.56
C SER A 496 -28.97 -21.96 -2.28
N TRP A 497 -29.15 -20.75 -1.78
CA TRP A 497 -28.56 -19.56 -2.39
C TRP A 497 -27.02 -19.57 -2.35
N VAL A 498 -26.41 -20.09 -1.27
CA VAL A 498 -24.95 -20.25 -1.16
C VAL A 498 -24.46 -21.37 -2.08
N GLY A 499 -25.21 -22.49 -2.17
CA GLY A 499 -24.85 -23.63 -3.01
C GLY A 499 -24.77 -23.29 -4.50
N ASP A 500 -25.59 -22.36 -4.97
CA ASP A 500 -25.56 -21.87 -6.35
C ASP A 500 -24.35 -21.00 -6.67
N LYS A 501 -23.58 -20.57 -5.66
CA LYS A 501 -22.40 -19.70 -5.82
C LYS A 501 -21.13 -20.54 -5.94
N SER A 502 -20.21 -20.08 -6.77
CA SER A 502 -18.88 -20.70 -6.94
C SER A 502 -17.90 -20.42 -5.78
N LEU A 503 -18.30 -19.58 -4.84
CA LEU A 503 -17.51 -19.15 -3.67
C LEU A 503 -18.28 -19.45 -2.38
N PRO A 504 -17.57 -19.71 -1.26
CA PRO A 504 -18.20 -19.90 0.04
C PRO A 504 -18.95 -18.64 0.49
N GLU A 505 -19.86 -18.80 1.47
CA GLU A 505 -20.61 -17.68 2.04
C GLU A 505 -19.68 -16.57 2.51
N MET A 506 -19.99 -15.34 2.14
CA MET A 506 -19.21 -14.17 2.54
C MET A 506 -19.58 -13.77 3.96
N GLY A 507 -18.56 -13.30 4.69
CA GLY A 507 -18.73 -12.69 6.01
C GLY A 507 -18.32 -11.24 6.03
N PHE A 508 -17.88 -10.74 7.18
CA PHE A 508 -17.35 -9.41 7.45
C PHE A 508 -18.42 -8.31 7.47
N THR A 509 -18.96 -7.88 6.35
CA THR A 509 -20.07 -6.92 6.25
C THR A 509 -21.35 -7.57 5.74
N LEU A 510 -21.38 -8.88 5.72
CA LEU A 510 -22.54 -9.67 5.33
C LEU A 510 -22.80 -10.71 6.44
N GLY A 511 -23.99 -10.69 7.00
CA GLY A 511 -24.43 -11.64 8.01
C GLY A 511 -24.90 -12.95 7.43
N THR A 512 -25.02 -13.94 8.30
CA THR A 512 -25.61 -15.24 8.04
C THR A 512 -26.94 -15.37 8.81
N VAL A 513 -27.62 -16.49 8.64
CA VAL A 513 -28.86 -16.76 9.40
C VAL A 513 -28.59 -16.79 10.92
N ASP A 514 -27.36 -17.10 11.35
CA ASP A 514 -27.00 -17.11 12.76
C ASP A 514 -26.96 -15.69 13.36
N GLU A 515 -26.46 -14.69 12.61
CA GLU A 515 -26.53 -13.29 13.02
C GLU A 515 -27.97 -12.76 12.98
N ALA A 516 -28.81 -13.26 12.08
CA ALA A 516 -30.23 -12.89 12.03
C ALA A 516 -31.09 -13.47 13.18
N LEU A 517 -30.57 -14.44 13.94
CA LEU A 517 -31.20 -14.94 15.17
C LEU A 517 -31.03 -14.01 16.37
N ASP A 518 -30.24 -12.96 16.26
CA ASP A 518 -30.13 -11.94 17.31
C ASP A 518 -31.50 -11.29 17.56
N PRO A 519 -32.00 -11.23 18.82
CA PRO A 519 -33.32 -10.67 19.13
C PRO A 519 -33.50 -9.20 18.73
N ALA A 520 -32.40 -8.43 18.55
CA ALA A 520 -32.47 -7.05 18.10
C ALA A 520 -32.57 -6.92 16.57
N VAL A 521 -32.36 -8.01 15.82
CA VAL A 521 -32.46 -8.03 14.36
C VAL A 521 -33.90 -8.31 13.94
N ARG A 522 -34.46 -7.41 13.12
CA ARG A 522 -35.79 -7.59 12.54
C ARG A 522 -35.72 -8.43 11.27
N VAL A 523 -36.66 -9.32 11.09
CA VAL A 523 -36.73 -10.16 9.90
C VAL A 523 -38.08 -9.98 9.21
N ALA A 524 -38.00 -9.67 7.91
CA ALA A 524 -39.20 -9.58 7.06
C ALA A 524 -39.36 -10.89 6.27
N LEU A 525 -40.53 -11.51 6.38
CA LEU A 525 -40.90 -12.77 5.72
C LEU A 525 -42.06 -12.55 4.74
N ALA A 526 -41.94 -13.14 3.56
CA ALA A 526 -43.05 -13.29 2.63
C ALA A 526 -43.54 -14.72 2.69
N THR A 527 -44.78 -14.96 3.14
CA THR A 527 -45.34 -16.28 3.34
C THR A 527 -46.67 -16.44 2.62
N ASP A 528 -46.94 -17.60 2.04
CA ASP A 528 -48.25 -17.95 1.50
C ASP A 528 -49.20 -18.48 2.57
N ALA A 529 -50.41 -18.80 2.18
CA ALA A 529 -51.45 -19.33 3.06
C ALA A 529 -51.08 -20.70 3.69
N ASP A 530 -50.21 -21.47 3.05
CA ASP A 530 -49.74 -22.77 3.51
C ASP A 530 -48.54 -22.64 4.47
N GLY A 531 -48.09 -21.41 4.76
CA GLY A 531 -46.97 -21.15 5.64
C GLY A 531 -45.60 -21.36 4.97
N SER A 532 -45.55 -21.49 3.65
CA SER A 532 -44.29 -21.57 2.91
C SER A 532 -43.63 -20.21 2.76
N VAL A 533 -42.33 -20.11 3.09
CA VAL A 533 -41.56 -18.90 2.97
C VAL A 533 -41.07 -18.71 1.52
N HIS A 534 -41.46 -17.60 0.88
CA HIS A 534 -41.03 -17.19 -0.46
C HIS A 534 -39.73 -16.40 -0.46
N GLY A 535 -39.51 -15.61 0.59
CA GLY A 535 -38.31 -14.76 0.72
C GLY A 535 -38.15 -14.23 2.13
N VAL A 536 -36.93 -13.84 2.43
CA VAL A 536 -36.51 -13.34 3.74
C VAL A 536 -35.55 -12.15 3.58
N LEU A 537 -35.76 -11.13 4.39
CA LEU A 537 -34.82 -10.03 4.63
C LEU A 537 -34.47 -9.98 6.12
N SER A 538 -33.22 -9.66 6.47
CA SER A 538 -32.87 -9.24 7.83
C SER A 538 -32.47 -7.77 7.86
N TRP A 539 -32.82 -7.09 8.95
CA TRP A 539 -32.61 -5.68 9.18
C TRP A 539 -31.88 -5.44 10.49
N LEU A 540 -30.68 -4.90 10.42
CA LEU A 540 -29.83 -4.56 11.58
C LEU A 540 -30.22 -3.19 12.13
N PRO A 541 -30.33 -3.01 13.47
CA PRO A 541 -30.69 -1.73 14.05
C PRO A 541 -29.53 -0.72 13.98
N VAL A 542 -29.87 0.52 13.69
CA VAL A 542 -28.98 1.67 13.84
C VAL A 542 -29.48 2.51 15.01
N HIS A 543 -28.69 2.57 16.08
CA HIS A 543 -29.03 3.36 17.24
C HIS A 543 -28.81 4.85 16.96
N GLY A 544 -29.78 5.69 17.31
CA GLY A 544 -29.62 7.12 17.39
C GLY A 544 -29.00 7.59 18.71
N PRO A 545 -28.45 8.80 18.79
CA PRO A 545 -27.97 9.38 20.04
C PRO A 545 -29.16 9.71 20.96
N GLY A 546 -29.26 9.03 22.11
CA GLY A 546 -30.37 9.26 23.04
C GLY A 546 -30.09 8.69 24.42
N GLY A 547 -30.43 9.44 25.49
CA GLY A 547 -30.06 9.13 26.87
C GLY A 547 -30.64 7.84 27.44
N ASP A 548 -31.80 7.37 27.03
CA ASP A 548 -32.52 6.22 27.60
C ASP A 548 -32.45 4.92 26.75
N GLY A 549 -31.69 4.93 25.70
CA GLY A 549 -31.09 3.70 25.12
C GLY A 549 -31.92 2.89 24.17
N GLU A 550 -33.14 3.28 23.81
CA GLU A 550 -33.99 2.49 22.90
C GLU A 550 -34.33 3.17 21.57
N LEU A 551 -33.73 4.33 21.27
CA LEU A 551 -33.99 5.03 20.03
C LEU A 551 -33.29 4.31 18.86
N ILE A 552 -34.07 3.60 18.05
CA ILE A 552 -33.62 3.10 16.75
C ILE A 552 -33.88 4.20 15.71
N GLU A 553 -32.80 4.81 15.22
CA GLU A 553 -32.86 5.89 14.23
C GLU A 553 -33.10 5.35 12.82
N GLY A 554 -32.62 4.15 12.55
CA GLY A 554 -32.74 3.53 11.24
C GLY A 554 -32.48 2.03 11.23
N TRP A 555 -32.61 1.45 10.05
CA TRP A 555 -32.41 0.02 9.81
C TRP A 555 -31.50 -0.23 8.62
N VAL A 556 -30.70 -1.30 8.66
CA VAL A 556 -29.80 -1.69 7.57
C VAL A 556 -30.15 -3.08 7.07
N LEU A 557 -30.43 -3.19 5.79
CA LEU A 557 -30.64 -4.47 5.12
C LEU A 557 -29.33 -5.28 5.12
N ASP A 558 -29.39 -6.52 5.59
CA ASP A 558 -28.24 -7.42 5.62
C ASP A 558 -28.49 -8.66 4.75
N ILE A 559 -29.31 -9.59 5.21
CA ILE A 559 -29.68 -10.75 4.41
C ILE A 559 -30.80 -10.38 3.43
N MET A 560 -30.63 -10.81 2.18
CA MET A 560 -31.65 -10.74 1.14
C MET A 560 -31.63 -12.05 0.36
N ARG A 561 -32.60 -12.96 0.66
CA ARG A 561 -32.67 -14.31 0.09
C ARG A 561 -34.08 -14.63 -0.36
N ARG A 562 -34.22 -15.30 -1.50
CA ARG A 562 -35.50 -15.81 -2.01
C ARG A 562 -35.42 -17.29 -2.29
N ARG A 563 -36.55 -18.00 -2.12
CA ARG A 563 -36.71 -19.38 -2.52
C ARG A 563 -36.71 -19.49 -4.05
N ASP A 564 -36.18 -20.58 -4.58
CA ASP A 564 -36.33 -20.88 -6.00
C ASP A 564 -37.81 -21.16 -6.32
N GLY A 565 -38.28 -20.60 -7.43
CA GLY A 565 -39.68 -20.67 -7.79
C GLY A 565 -40.62 -19.79 -6.97
N ALA A 566 -40.12 -18.87 -6.10
CA ALA A 566 -40.90 -17.85 -5.43
C ALA A 566 -41.59 -16.92 -6.43
N PHE A 567 -42.64 -16.20 -6.00
CA PHE A 567 -43.26 -15.19 -6.86
C PHE A 567 -42.24 -14.11 -7.25
N GLY A 568 -42.27 -13.70 -8.53
CA GLY A 568 -41.17 -12.96 -9.14
C GLY A 568 -40.66 -11.73 -8.35
N PRO A 569 -41.52 -10.75 -7.98
CA PRO A 569 -41.09 -9.52 -7.33
C PRO A 569 -41.06 -9.59 -5.80
N VAL A 570 -40.73 -10.75 -5.21
CA VAL A 570 -40.73 -10.95 -3.75
C VAL A 570 -39.80 -9.98 -3.01
N MET A 571 -38.66 -9.62 -3.60
CA MET A 571 -37.71 -8.69 -2.96
C MET A 571 -38.24 -7.27 -2.96
N GLU A 572 -38.79 -6.79 -4.06
CA GLU A 572 -39.45 -5.48 -4.13
C GLU A 572 -40.60 -5.37 -3.14
N PHE A 573 -41.37 -6.46 -2.99
CA PHE A 573 -42.47 -6.52 -2.03
C PHE A 573 -41.97 -6.43 -0.59
N LEU A 574 -41.00 -7.28 -0.21
CA LEU A 574 -40.47 -7.31 1.15
C LEU A 574 -39.78 -5.98 1.53
N ILE A 575 -38.94 -5.43 0.66
CA ILE A 575 -38.28 -4.14 0.93
C ILE A 575 -39.34 -3.05 1.06
N GLY A 576 -40.27 -2.95 0.09
CA GLY A 576 -41.30 -1.93 0.12
C GLY A 576 -42.14 -1.96 1.40
N GLN A 577 -42.62 -3.13 1.82
CA GLN A 577 -43.40 -3.29 3.04
C GLN A 577 -42.57 -2.98 4.29
N SER A 578 -41.29 -3.37 4.33
CA SER A 578 -40.38 -3.04 5.43
C SER A 578 -40.18 -1.53 5.58
N LEU A 579 -39.97 -0.82 4.45
CA LEU A 579 -39.79 0.64 4.45
C LEU A 579 -41.03 1.36 5.03
N LEU A 580 -42.24 0.90 4.66
CA LEU A 580 -43.49 1.47 5.19
C LEU A 580 -43.63 1.18 6.69
N ALA A 581 -43.34 -0.06 7.12
CA ALA A 581 -43.39 -0.42 8.55
C ALA A 581 -42.44 0.43 9.38
N PHE A 582 -41.19 0.59 8.95
CA PHE A 582 -40.19 1.40 9.66
C PHE A 582 -40.53 2.90 9.65
N ARG A 583 -41.11 3.43 8.57
CA ARG A 583 -41.64 4.79 8.52
C ARG A 583 -42.73 4.97 9.56
N ASP A 584 -43.68 4.03 9.64
CA ASP A 584 -44.81 4.11 10.55
C ASP A 584 -44.40 3.93 12.04
N GLU A 585 -43.28 3.24 12.27
CA GLU A 585 -42.59 3.16 13.57
C GLU A 585 -41.75 4.39 13.91
N GLY A 586 -41.62 5.36 12.97
CA GLY A 586 -40.91 6.63 13.19
C GLY A 586 -39.40 6.62 12.91
N ALA A 587 -38.88 5.59 12.26
CA ALA A 587 -37.48 5.55 11.86
C ALA A 587 -37.16 6.64 10.80
N ALA A 588 -35.95 7.23 10.90
CA ALA A 588 -35.55 8.30 10.00
C ALA A 588 -35.10 7.77 8.63
N PHE A 589 -34.51 6.61 8.56
CA PHE A 589 -33.98 6.04 7.31
C PHE A 589 -33.94 4.52 7.33
N ALA A 590 -33.80 3.94 6.13
CA ALA A 590 -33.39 2.56 5.95
C ALA A 590 -32.26 2.49 4.90
N SER A 591 -31.13 1.90 5.28
CA SER A 591 -30.06 1.59 4.32
C SER A 591 -30.35 0.25 3.65
N LEU A 592 -30.28 0.22 2.34
CA LEU A 592 -30.30 -1.03 1.56
C LEU A 592 -28.89 -1.67 1.50
N SER A 593 -28.00 -1.28 2.42
CA SER A 593 -26.62 -1.71 2.55
C SER A 593 -25.67 -1.18 1.47
N GLY A 594 -24.39 -1.23 1.74
CA GLY A 594 -23.37 -0.78 0.79
C GLY A 594 -23.34 -1.59 -0.50
N ALA A 595 -23.04 -0.91 -1.59
CA ALA A 595 -22.64 -1.54 -2.84
C ALA A 595 -21.12 -1.41 -2.98
N PRO A 596 -20.34 -2.46 -2.63
CA PRO A 596 -18.90 -2.41 -2.75
C PRO A 596 -18.49 -2.14 -4.19
N LEU A 597 -17.52 -1.23 -4.39
CA LEU A 597 -16.88 -0.94 -5.69
C LEU A 597 -17.78 -0.30 -6.75
N THR A 598 -19.00 0.10 -6.41
CA THR A 598 -19.75 1.10 -7.19
C THR A 598 -19.20 2.48 -6.84
N ARG A 599 -18.83 3.26 -7.86
CA ARG A 599 -18.26 4.60 -7.71
C ARG A 599 -18.97 5.54 -8.64
N SER A 600 -19.17 6.79 -8.21
CA SER A 600 -19.51 7.88 -9.11
C SER A 600 -18.33 8.15 -10.06
N GLU A 601 -18.62 8.55 -11.30
CA GLU A 601 -17.60 8.85 -12.32
C GLU A 601 -16.62 9.94 -11.83
N ASP A 602 -17.10 10.91 -11.08
CA ASP A 602 -16.31 12.02 -10.54
C ASP A 602 -15.27 11.55 -9.48
N GLU A 603 -15.59 10.55 -8.66
CA GLU A 603 -14.67 10.01 -7.65
C GLU A 603 -13.61 9.06 -8.26
N ALA A 604 -13.88 8.46 -9.41
CA ALA A 604 -12.95 7.56 -10.08
C ALA A 604 -11.74 8.30 -10.70
N GLU A 605 -11.90 9.56 -11.10
CA GLU A 605 -10.82 10.37 -11.67
C GLU A 605 -9.81 10.84 -10.61
N GLU A 606 -10.22 11.00 -9.35
CA GLU A 606 -9.35 11.46 -8.26
C GLU A 606 -8.36 10.40 -7.76
N ASP A 607 -8.64 9.11 -7.96
CA ASP A 607 -7.96 8.01 -7.25
C ASP A 607 -6.71 7.43 -7.97
N GLY A 608 -6.45 7.77 -9.22
CA GLY A 608 -5.23 7.37 -9.95
C GLY A 608 -4.92 5.86 -9.93
N ALA A 609 -3.66 5.49 -9.64
CA ALA A 609 -3.21 4.09 -9.61
C ALA A 609 -3.88 3.25 -8.50
N VAL A 610 -4.29 3.88 -7.41
CA VAL A 610 -4.99 3.20 -6.29
C VAL A 610 -6.38 2.77 -6.73
N GLY A 611 -7.07 3.63 -7.48
CA GLY A 611 -8.35 3.34 -8.11
C GLY A 611 -8.28 2.10 -9.00
N ALA A 612 -7.21 1.94 -9.78
CA ALA A 612 -7.00 0.78 -10.64
C ALA A 612 -6.87 -0.53 -9.84
N ILE A 613 -6.16 -0.53 -8.70
CA ILE A 613 -6.04 -1.70 -7.83
C ILE A 613 -7.42 -2.11 -7.28
N LEU A 614 -8.19 -1.15 -6.79
CA LEU A 614 -9.52 -1.42 -6.22
C LEU A 614 -10.52 -1.85 -7.30
N THR A 615 -10.45 -1.30 -8.50
CA THR A 615 -11.24 -1.73 -9.66
C THR A 615 -10.92 -3.18 -10.03
N THR A 616 -9.63 -3.57 -9.95
CA THR A 616 -9.21 -4.95 -10.18
C THR A 616 -9.79 -5.90 -9.13
N VAL A 617 -9.76 -5.52 -7.83
CA VAL A 617 -10.39 -6.30 -6.76
C VAL A 617 -11.91 -6.43 -6.99
N GLY A 618 -12.57 -5.35 -7.43
CA GLY A 618 -13.99 -5.35 -7.77
C GLY A 618 -14.34 -6.28 -8.91
N SER A 619 -13.56 -6.24 -9.97
CA SER A 619 -13.77 -7.12 -11.12
C SER A 619 -13.57 -8.61 -10.78
N LEU A 620 -12.73 -8.91 -9.79
CA LEU A 620 -12.53 -10.27 -9.27
C LEU A 620 -13.75 -10.82 -8.50
N LEU A 621 -14.50 -9.95 -7.84
CA LEU A 621 -15.65 -10.33 -7.01
C LEU A 621 -16.99 -10.22 -7.76
N GLU A 622 -17.07 -9.39 -8.81
CA GLU A 622 -18.29 -9.14 -9.61
C GLU A 622 -18.97 -10.41 -10.16
N PRO A 623 -18.25 -11.40 -10.77
CA PRO A 623 -18.88 -12.57 -11.36
C PRO A 623 -19.59 -13.46 -10.34
N ALA A 624 -19.15 -13.41 -9.08
CA ALA A 624 -19.72 -14.21 -8.01
C ALA A 624 -20.94 -13.57 -7.35
N TYR A 625 -21.01 -12.23 -7.35
CA TYR A 625 -22.00 -11.51 -6.51
C TYR A 625 -22.86 -10.50 -7.27
N GLY A 626 -22.53 -10.13 -8.52
CA GLY A 626 -23.40 -9.30 -9.37
C GLY A 626 -23.64 -7.89 -8.82
N PHE A 627 -22.62 -7.21 -8.28
CA PHE A 627 -22.76 -5.92 -7.62
C PHE A 627 -23.43 -4.84 -8.50
N ARG A 628 -23.16 -4.85 -9.82
CA ARG A 628 -23.80 -3.91 -10.75
C ARG A 628 -25.31 -4.16 -10.92
N SER A 629 -25.71 -5.44 -10.94
CA SER A 629 -27.13 -5.78 -11.02
C SER A 629 -27.87 -5.45 -9.72
N LEU A 630 -27.20 -5.63 -8.58
CA LEU A 630 -27.72 -5.27 -7.27
C LEU A 630 -27.85 -3.75 -7.10
N HIS A 631 -26.86 -2.97 -7.54
CA HIS A 631 -26.96 -1.51 -7.53
C HIS A 631 -28.17 -1.02 -8.33
N ARG A 632 -28.33 -1.48 -9.59
CA ARG A 632 -29.48 -1.13 -10.42
C ARG A 632 -30.82 -1.57 -9.80
N PHE A 633 -30.81 -2.68 -9.05
CA PHE A 633 -32.01 -3.13 -8.34
C PHE A 633 -32.39 -2.17 -7.21
N LYS A 634 -31.41 -1.69 -6.44
CA LYS A 634 -31.60 -0.75 -5.33
C LYS A 634 -32.13 0.62 -5.78
N GLU A 635 -31.74 1.08 -6.98
CA GLU A 635 -32.24 2.33 -7.58
C GLU A 635 -33.76 2.40 -7.70
N LYS A 636 -34.47 1.27 -7.72
CA LYS A 636 -35.94 1.23 -7.72
C LYS A 636 -36.57 1.88 -6.49
N PHE A 637 -35.82 2.02 -5.41
CA PHE A 637 -36.26 2.58 -4.14
C PHE A 637 -35.89 4.05 -3.95
N GLN A 638 -35.45 4.71 -5.02
CA GLN A 638 -35.10 6.15 -5.06
C GLN A 638 -34.17 6.56 -3.90
N PRO A 639 -33.05 5.86 -3.67
CA PRO A 639 -32.19 6.14 -2.54
C PRO A 639 -31.30 7.37 -2.78
N ARG A 640 -30.74 7.93 -1.71
CA ARG A 640 -29.53 8.74 -1.75
C ARG A 640 -28.30 7.87 -1.54
N HIS A 641 -27.16 8.33 -1.99
CA HIS A 641 -25.90 7.61 -1.89
C HIS A 641 -24.93 8.30 -0.91
N GLU A 642 -24.32 7.52 -0.04
CA GLU A 642 -23.29 7.98 0.89
C GLU A 642 -21.96 7.28 0.59
N SER A 643 -20.91 8.06 0.30
CA SER A 643 -19.59 7.52 -0.05
C SER A 643 -18.97 6.76 1.10
N MET A 644 -18.56 5.52 0.85
CA MET A 644 -17.77 4.69 1.75
C MET A 644 -16.30 4.73 1.38
N ARG A 645 -15.43 4.96 2.34
CA ARG A 645 -14.01 5.20 2.11
C ARG A 645 -13.12 4.17 2.79
N LEU A 646 -12.02 3.84 2.12
CA LEU A 646 -10.87 3.14 2.72
C LEU A 646 -9.83 4.17 3.12
N LEU A 647 -9.45 4.16 4.39
CA LEU A 647 -8.39 5.01 4.90
C LEU A 647 -7.13 4.16 5.14
N TYR A 648 -6.00 4.66 4.69
CA TYR A 648 -4.70 4.02 4.79
C TYR A 648 -3.60 5.08 4.92
N ARG A 649 -2.40 4.68 5.37
CA ARG A 649 -1.28 5.61 5.56
C ARG A 649 -0.16 5.43 4.53
N ASP A 650 -0.09 4.27 3.91
CA ASP A 650 1.01 3.89 3.03
C ASP A 650 0.49 3.16 1.80
N GLU A 651 0.72 3.73 0.62
CA GLU A 651 0.32 3.14 -0.66
C GLU A 651 0.97 1.77 -0.90
N ALA A 652 2.20 1.55 -0.41
CA ALA A 652 2.86 0.25 -0.52
C ALA A 652 2.19 -0.85 0.33
N ALA A 653 1.36 -0.50 1.30
CA ALA A 653 0.58 -1.45 2.08
C ALA A 653 -0.73 -1.87 1.40
N LEU A 654 -1.18 -1.16 0.37
CA LEU A 654 -2.47 -1.40 -0.31
C LEU A 654 -2.65 -2.83 -0.81
N PRO A 655 -1.66 -3.49 -1.45
CA PRO A 655 -1.83 -4.89 -1.85
C PRO A 655 -2.08 -5.82 -0.65
N GLY A 656 -1.40 -5.56 0.48
CA GLY A 656 -1.60 -6.29 1.72
C GLY A 656 -2.97 -6.02 2.35
N ILE A 657 -3.44 -4.76 2.33
CA ILE A 657 -4.76 -4.34 2.79
C ILE A 657 -5.84 -5.01 1.93
N ALA A 658 -5.72 -4.94 0.61
CA ALA A 658 -6.66 -5.57 -0.32
C ALA A 658 -6.76 -7.09 -0.08
N GLY A 659 -5.62 -7.77 0.05
CA GLY A 659 -5.59 -9.20 0.39
C GLY A 659 -6.20 -9.53 1.75
N ALA A 660 -6.06 -8.63 2.74
CA ALA A 660 -6.68 -8.79 4.05
C ALA A 660 -8.21 -8.59 3.99
N ILE A 661 -8.69 -7.62 3.22
CA ILE A 661 -10.13 -7.38 2.99
C ILE A 661 -10.76 -8.59 2.29
N VAL A 662 -10.15 -9.10 1.22
CA VAL A 662 -10.63 -10.32 0.53
C VAL A 662 -10.73 -11.50 1.51
N ARG A 663 -9.72 -11.72 2.35
CA ARG A 663 -9.76 -12.77 3.39
C ARG A 663 -10.74 -12.47 4.52
N ALA A 664 -11.06 -11.21 4.77
CA ALA A 664 -12.10 -10.85 5.72
C ALA A 664 -13.48 -11.25 5.18
N TYR A 665 -13.75 -11.00 3.91
CA TYR A 665 -14.98 -11.43 3.24
C TYR A 665 -15.07 -12.94 3.03
N LEU A 666 -13.96 -13.59 2.71
CA LEU A 666 -13.87 -15.01 2.36
C LEU A 666 -12.92 -15.75 3.33
N PRO A 667 -13.28 -15.88 4.61
CA PRO A 667 -12.38 -16.42 5.64
C PRO A 667 -12.04 -17.90 5.43
N ASP A 668 -12.94 -18.66 4.82
CA ASP A 668 -12.84 -20.10 4.64
C ASP A 668 -12.36 -20.50 3.23
N ALA A 669 -12.09 -19.51 2.36
CA ALA A 669 -11.55 -19.77 1.02
C ALA A 669 -10.07 -20.19 1.10
N SER A 670 -9.74 -21.33 0.50
CA SER A 670 -8.34 -21.76 0.35
C SER A 670 -7.59 -20.83 -0.61
N ALA A 671 -6.27 -20.67 -0.39
CA ALA A 671 -5.42 -19.89 -1.30
C ALA A 671 -5.49 -20.38 -2.75
N GLY A 672 -5.67 -21.71 -2.95
CA GLY A 672 -5.86 -22.31 -4.27
C GLY A 672 -7.22 -21.99 -4.90
N ALA A 673 -8.28 -21.80 -4.11
CA ALA A 673 -9.58 -21.37 -4.61
C ALA A 673 -9.53 -19.90 -5.08
N LEU A 674 -8.89 -19.02 -4.30
CA LEU A 674 -8.69 -17.62 -4.66
C LEU A 674 -7.82 -17.46 -5.92
N MET A 675 -6.77 -18.26 -6.04
CA MET A 675 -5.89 -18.25 -7.23
C MET A 675 -6.61 -18.75 -8.48
N ARG A 676 -7.44 -19.80 -8.37
CA ARG A 676 -8.26 -20.31 -9.49
C ARG A 676 -9.32 -19.31 -9.93
N ALA A 677 -9.98 -18.64 -8.98
CA ALA A 677 -10.91 -17.55 -9.30
C ALA A 677 -10.21 -16.41 -10.05
N GLY A 678 -9.00 -16.03 -9.65
CA GLY A 678 -8.17 -15.03 -10.36
C GLY A 678 -7.75 -15.46 -11.76
N LEU A 679 -7.35 -16.73 -11.94
CA LEU A 679 -6.90 -17.27 -13.24
C LEU A 679 -8.06 -17.49 -14.24
N SER A 680 -9.26 -17.81 -13.76
CA SER A 680 -10.44 -17.99 -14.62
C SER A 680 -10.92 -16.66 -15.24
N LEU A 681 -10.61 -15.53 -14.62
CA LEU A 681 -10.95 -14.19 -15.09
C LEU A 681 -9.97 -13.67 -16.15
N GLY A 682 -8.67 -14.01 -16.02
CA GLY A 682 -7.67 -13.67 -17.05
C GLY A 682 -7.84 -14.41 -18.39
N ARG A 683 -8.77 -15.37 -18.47
CA ARG A 683 -9.11 -16.12 -19.70
C ARG A 683 -10.37 -15.64 -20.41
N ARG A 684 -11.09 -14.69 -19.83
CA ARG A 684 -12.36 -14.12 -20.38
C ARG A 684 -12.27 -12.64 -20.78
N GLY A 685 -11.07 -12.03 -20.64
CA GLY A 685 -10.77 -10.67 -21.10
C GLY A 685 -10.07 -10.62 -22.46
#